data_f3f189d1ebaf53fdafeb2e3c3e39654e
#
_entry.id   f3f189d1ebaf53fdafeb2e3c3e39654e
#
_cell.length_a   1.000
_cell.length_b   1.000
_cell.length_c   1.000
_cell.angle_alpha   90.00
_cell.angle_beta   90.00
_cell.angle_gamma   90.00
#
_symmetry.space_group_name_H-M   'P 1'
#
loop_
_entity.id
_entity.type
_entity.pdbx_description
1 polymer ?
#
loop_
_entity_poly.entity_id
_entity_poly.type
_entity_poly.pdbx_seq_one_letter_code
_entity_poly.pdbx_strand_id
1 'polypeptide(L)'
;MCKDIKMVVFDFDGVFTDGKFYFNETSITSKNYSAKDAYALKILNKNEIKVGIITNDKIVSIENAQHIFNRLDKYSIGQDRPKLEILDEWIKYYDLDYSDVAYIGDDLADIPVLNKVEFSGCPNDAVEDVKKVCNYICKKKGGDGAVREFVDLIMKNNNSLIESNQIKNDKQITAVIPVRKGSQRCKNKNIRKFGDTNLLKLKIETLKRVNNIDEIIVSTDCDKMIKVAKELGVKIHKRDSYYASSECPNYEYWTHIAKNVGIYSNFMMVNCVSPLVNKKTINEFIEQYKTNNYKNMITVVEHKKFFYDSETKKAINFNSNEAPNSQLLKPLSEITYGLSICNRQKIIDSQCIYGNNPEFFVLDNVSSIDIDDCSEFITSELYYNNHIVDNGISKLILDRRVDEPETVDCTIRDGGYLNNWNYTDEQVIDCYKAVTETGINYFEIGFRTNKDLLLGKGKWCYSTEDDINAIVEQYKGTKICVMAKVGTVTIDDFVEKNLSNVDLVRVLLARCSKHENINISEYNKQDIITAKKFCNDLIDLGYEVCFNVGCGDLIDDKEIKLIISEFHDVKIKSLYLADTYGGFNSKNIPTQLHKFYRELKKYNSNLNIGFHIHSNNGDGLEKAKIAIFHGCSMIDSSINGLGRGAGNLKTEQYICYKYGNKINFKDKIKPIITFFDKHILTKKQYNEKKIQHHPYYNIAGELSLHPNYILEILSNVDTSLNEDIDMIFKLDKYTSENNCRNYDKNLIKFLQN
;
A
#
# COMPACT_ATOMS: atom_id res chain seq x y z
N MET A 1 -10.93 -26.45 39.06
CA MET A 1 -9.97 -25.50 38.48
C MET A 1 -10.64 -24.15 38.55
N CYS A 2 -10.09 -23.20 39.33
CA CYS A 2 -10.67 -21.87 39.44
C CYS A 2 -10.56 -21.17 38.07
N LYS A 3 -11.64 -20.52 37.64
CA LYS A 3 -11.62 -19.60 36.49
C LYS A 3 -10.69 -18.41 36.76
N ASP A 4 -10.30 -17.71 35.70
CA ASP A 4 -9.50 -16.48 35.76
C ASP A 4 -10.31 -15.38 36.49
N ILE A 5 -9.86 -14.96 37.66
CA ILE A 5 -10.54 -13.95 38.47
C ILE A 5 -10.34 -12.57 37.83
N LYS A 6 -11.44 -11.90 37.53
CA LYS A 6 -11.45 -10.56 36.91
C LYS A 6 -11.81 -9.43 37.89
N MET A 7 -12.42 -9.78 39.00
CA MET A 7 -12.78 -8.81 40.04
C MET A 7 -12.50 -9.39 41.44
N VAL A 8 -11.88 -8.58 42.32
CA VAL A 8 -11.69 -8.93 43.71
C VAL A 8 -12.40 -7.88 44.58
N VAL A 9 -13.27 -8.38 45.44
CA VAL A 9 -14.04 -7.54 46.38
C VAL A 9 -13.69 -7.90 47.81
N PHE A 10 -13.57 -6.90 48.66
CA PHE A 10 -13.12 -7.01 50.00
C PHE A 10 -14.18 -6.46 50.99
N ASP A 11 -14.31 -7.08 52.15
CA ASP A 11 -14.77 -6.36 53.30
C ASP A 11 -13.67 -5.43 53.85
N PHE A 12 -13.98 -4.49 54.70
CA PHE A 12 -13.00 -3.54 55.23
C PHE A 12 -12.60 -3.85 56.66
N ASP A 13 -13.55 -3.90 57.58
CA ASP A 13 -13.27 -4.16 58.97
C ASP A 13 -13.06 -5.63 59.24
N GLY A 14 -12.02 -5.98 59.98
CA GLY A 14 -11.59 -7.35 60.18
C GLY A 14 -10.83 -7.97 59.00
N VAL A 15 -10.81 -7.30 57.82
CA VAL A 15 -10.08 -7.71 56.61
C VAL A 15 -8.89 -6.80 56.33
N PHE A 16 -9.13 -5.51 56.00
CA PHE A 16 -8.07 -4.51 55.89
C PHE A 16 -7.61 -4.01 57.24
N THR A 17 -8.53 -3.95 58.24
CA THR A 17 -8.23 -3.56 59.63
C THR A 17 -8.17 -4.79 60.52
N ASP A 18 -7.70 -4.60 61.77
CA ASP A 18 -7.70 -5.64 62.81
C ASP A 18 -9.06 -5.81 63.49
N GLY A 19 -10.14 -5.22 62.94
CA GLY A 19 -11.49 -5.30 63.49
C GLY A 19 -11.69 -4.58 64.83
N LYS A 20 -10.69 -3.80 65.29
CA LYS A 20 -10.75 -3.12 66.57
C LYS A 20 -11.00 -1.63 66.46
N PHE A 21 -11.76 -1.10 67.40
CA PHE A 21 -11.98 0.32 67.55
C PHE A 21 -11.12 0.86 68.67
N TYR A 22 -10.31 1.85 68.39
CA TYR A 22 -9.49 2.55 69.36
C TYR A 22 -10.18 3.88 69.75
N PHE A 23 -10.55 4.03 71.02
CA PHE A 23 -11.30 5.16 71.50
C PHE A 23 -10.41 6.09 72.37
N ASN A 24 -10.67 7.38 72.28
CA ASN A 24 -10.38 8.32 73.37
C ASN A 24 -11.70 8.67 74.10
N GLU A 25 -11.68 9.59 75.11
CA GLU A 25 -12.85 9.91 75.93
C GLU A 25 -14.10 10.38 75.13
N THR A 26 -13.98 10.75 73.87
CA THR A 26 -15.04 11.40 73.07
C THR A 26 -15.30 10.82 71.68
N SER A 27 -14.36 10.04 71.11
CA SER A 27 -14.47 9.56 69.71
C SER A 27 -13.60 8.35 69.45
N ILE A 28 -13.88 7.65 68.33
CA ILE A 28 -12.95 6.67 67.72
C ILE A 28 -11.74 7.43 67.19
N THR A 29 -10.54 7.06 67.65
CA THR A 29 -9.31 7.79 67.38
C THR A 29 -8.52 7.20 66.19
N SER A 30 -8.58 5.87 66.01
CA SER A 30 -7.84 5.22 64.90
C SER A 30 -8.36 3.81 64.63
N LYS A 31 -8.09 3.35 63.42
CA LYS A 31 -8.11 1.95 62.96
C LYS A 31 -6.74 1.63 62.35
N ASN A 32 -6.22 0.43 62.64
CA ASN A 32 -4.92 0.01 62.13
C ASN A 32 -5.09 -0.87 60.92
N TYR A 33 -4.27 -0.64 59.86
CA TYR A 33 -4.21 -1.51 58.70
C TYR A 33 -2.76 -1.65 58.20
N SER A 34 -2.51 -2.72 57.45
CA SER A 34 -1.18 -3.03 56.94
C SER A 34 -0.88 -2.31 55.61
N ALA A 35 0.28 -1.67 55.53
CA ALA A 35 0.78 -1.11 54.25
C ALA A 35 0.95 -2.18 53.15
N LYS A 36 1.19 -3.45 53.55
CA LYS A 36 1.27 -4.57 52.62
C LYS A 36 -0.07 -4.87 51.96
N ASP A 37 -1.16 -4.77 52.73
CA ASP A 37 -2.52 -4.97 52.24
C ASP A 37 -2.95 -3.85 51.31
N ALA A 38 -2.63 -2.61 51.63
CA ALA A 38 -2.83 -1.48 50.71
C ALA A 38 -2.02 -1.62 49.40
N TYR A 39 -0.84 -2.25 49.45
CA TYR A 39 -0.05 -2.51 48.25
C TYR A 39 -0.66 -3.61 47.36
N ALA A 40 -1.40 -4.55 47.92
CA ALA A 40 -2.07 -5.63 47.18
C ALA A 40 -3.06 -5.07 46.14
N LEU A 41 -3.77 -3.98 46.46
CA LEU A 41 -4.65 -3.31 45.50
C LEU A 41 -3.88 -2.77 44.27
N LYS A 42 -2.65 -2.30 44.45
CA LYS A 42 -1.79 -1.87 43.34
C LYS A 42 -1.40 -3.05 42.43
N ILE A 43 -1.24 -4.25 43.04
CA ILE A 43 -0.97 -5.47 42.26
C ILE A 43 -2.17 -5.84 41.41
N LEU A 44 -3.39 -5.84 41.95
CA LEU A 44 -4.62 -6.11 41.24
C LEU A 44 -4.82 -5.12 40.06
N ASN A 45 -4.72 -3.82 40.35
CA ASN A 45 -4.85 -2.79 39.32
C ASN A 45 -3.82 -2.91 38.21
N LYS A 46 -2.56 -3.26 38.55
CA LYS A 46 -1.51 -3.50 37.56
C LYS A 46 -1.84 -4.67 36.63
N ASN A 47 -2.65 -5.61 37.06
CA ASN A 47 -3.08 -6.79 36.32
C ASN A 47 -4.51 -6.65 35.75
N GLU A 48 -5.04 -5.42 35.72
CA GLU A 48 -6.36 -5.08 35.16
C GLU A 48 -7.54 -5.81 35.84
N ILE A 49 -7.33 -6.31 37.05
CA ILE A 49 -8.37 -6.93 37.89
C ILE A 49 -9.14 -5.83 38.62
N LYS A 50 -10.47 -5.83 38.49
CA LYS A 50 -11.33 -4.86 39.13
C LYS A 50 -11.28 -4.99 40.65
N VAL A 51 -11.28 -3.87 41.36
CA VAL A 51 -11.14 -3.85 42.83
C VAL A 51 -12.32 -3.14 43.46
N GLY A 52 -12.99 -3.81 44.40
CA GLY A 52 -14.10 -3.27 45.16
C GLY A 52 -13.98 -3.45 46.68
N ILE A 53 -14.60 -2.56 47.42
CA ILE A 53 -14.81 -2.69 48.88
C ILE A 53 -16.30 -2.53 49.20
N ILE A 54 -16.86 -3.48 49.96
CA ILE A 54 -18.22 -3.41 50.49
C ILE A 54 -18.13 -3.54 52.00
N THR A 55 -18.46 -2.46 52.76
CA THR A 55 -18.49 -2.45 54.22
C THR A 55 -19.77 -1.81 54.75
N ASN A 56 -20.30 -2.38 55.82
CA ASN A 56 -21.46 -1.84 56.53
C ASN A 56 -21.08 -0.75 57.54
N ASP A 57 -19.79 -0.56 57.83
CA ASP A 57 -19.35 0.46 58.75
C ASP A 57 -19.52 1.88 58.18
N LYS A 58 -20.18 2.75 58.94
CA LYS A 58 -20.42 4.16 58.62
C LYS A 58 -19.25 5.09 58.98
N ILE A 59 -18.24 4.58 59.70
CA ILE A 59 -17.17 5.37 60.32
C ILE A 59 -15.89 5.34 59.51
N VAL A 60 -15.86 4.67 58.34
CA VAL A 60 -14.69 4.71 57.47
C VAL A 60 -14.54 6.12 56.92
N SER A 61 -13.61 6.88 57.47
CA SER A 61 -13.24 8.18 56.96
C SER A 61 -12.42 7.96 55.65
N ILE A 62 -13.05 8.24 54.52
CA ILE A 62 -12.39 8.19 53.19
C ILE A 62 -11.14 9.07 53.21
N GLU A 63 -11.17 10.20 53.91
CA GLU A 63 -10.06 11.15 54.02
C GLU A 63 -8.82 10.53 54.68
N ASN A 64 -9.00 9.64 55.65
CA ASN A 64 -7.89 8.98 56.34
C ASN A 64 -7.34 7.74 55.61
N ALA A 65 -8.08 7.20 54.66
CA ALA A 65 -7.70 6.01 53.89
C ALA A 65 -7.59 6.24 52.37
N GLN A 66 -7.38 7.49 51.94
CA GLN A 66 -7.31 7.89 50.52
C GLN A 66 -6.40 7.00 49.68
N HIS A 67 -5.27 6.55 50.18
CA HIS A 67 -4.34 5.69 49.46
C HIS A 67 -4.86 4.27 49.22
N ILE A 68 -5.93 3.83 49.91
CA ILE A 68 -6.72 2.64 49.62
C ILE A 68 -7.81 3.00 48.63
N PHE A 69 -8.66 3.97 48.93
CA PHE A 69 -9.84 4.31 48.16
C PHE A 69 -9.51 4.82 46.74
N ASN A 70 -8.42 5.54 46.56
CA ASN A 70 -7.95 5.97 45.23
C ASN A 70 -7.51 4.81 44.29
N ARG A 71 -7.50 3.57 44.79
CA ARG A 71 -7.14 2.36 44.03
C ARG A 71 -8.33 1.44 43.75
N LEU A 72 -9.52 1.85 44.14
CA LEU A 72 -10.74 1.08 43.96
C LEU A 72 -11.44 1.47 42.64
N ASP A 73 -12.00 0.50 41.96
CA ASP A 73 -12.93 0.73 40.84
C ASP A 73 -14.33 1.06 41.38
N LYS A 74 -14.75 0.44 42.48
CA LYS A 74 -16.02 0.73 43.18
C LYS A 74 -15.90 0.55 44.70
N TYR A 75 -16.73 1.25 45.45
CA TYR A 75 -16.89 1.03 46.87
C TYR A 75 -18.32 1.33 47.32
N SER A 76 -18.75 0.66 48.40
CA SER A 76 -19.99 0.90 49.13
C SER A 76 -19.71 0.93 50.63
N ILE A 77 -20.06 2.03 51.30
CA ILE A 77 -19.76 2.29 52.71
C ILE A 77 -21.06 2.61 53.43
N GLY A 78 -21.29 1.93 54.59
CA GLY A 78 -22.34 2.26 55.54
C GLY A 78 -23.76 2.15 54.97
N GLN A 79 -23.99 1.36 53.94
CA GLN A 79 -25.31 1.11 53.40
C GLN A 79 -25.97 -0.03 54.20
N ASP A 80 -27.17 0.18 54.64
CA ASP A 80 -27.99 -0.82 55.36
C ASP A 80 -28.68 -1.74 54.38
N ARG A 81 -27.87 -2.39 53.52
CA ARG A 81 -28.29 -3.31 52.46
C ARG A 81 -27.47 -4.59 52.52
N PRO A 82 -28.04 -5.75 52.12
CA PRO A 82 -27.25 -6.97 51.98
C PRO A 82 -26.06 -6.79 51.02
N LYS A 83 -24.85 -7.17 51.45
CA LYS A 83 -23.62 -7.09 50.65
C LYS A 83 -23.74 -7.79 49.28
N LEU A 84 -24.52 -8.88 49.23
CA LEU A 84 -24.78 -9.63 48.00
C LEU A 84 -25.52 -8.79 46.93
N GLU A 85 -26.54 -7.99 47.34
CA GLU A 85 -27.26 -7.15 46.39
C GLU A 85 -26.34 -6.06 45.79
N ILE A 86 -25.41 -5.54 46.57
CA ILE A 86 -24.41 -4.57 46.08
C ILE A 86 -23.48 -5.23 45.08
N LEU A 87 -23.06 -6.46 45.36
CA LEU A 87 -22.21 -7.23 44.43
C LEU A 87 -22.95 -7.55 43.16
N ASP A 88 -24.25 -7.91 43.18
CA ASP A 88 -25.08 -8.17 42.01
C ASP A 88 -25.13 -6.95 41.04
N GLU A 89 -25.28 -5.75 41.63
CA GLU A 89 -25.24 -4.51 40.82
C GLU A 89 -23.89 -4.31 40.16
N TRP A 90 -22.78 -4.65 40.83
CA TRP A 90 -21.43 -4.50 40.28
C TRP A 90 -21.12 -5.53 39.22
N ILE A 91 -21.51 -6.79 39.41
CA ILE A 91 -21.39 -7.85 38.44
C ILE A 91 -22.11 -7.44 37.12
N LYS A 92 -23.35 -6.99 37.25
CA LYS A 92 -24.14 -6.50 36.10
C LYS A 92 -23.50 -5.27 35.42
N TYR A 93 -22.96 -4.34 36.21
CA TYR A 93 -22.33 -3.12 35.69
C TYR A 93 -21.07 -3.43 34.88
N TYR A 94 -20.27 -4.42 35.28
CA TYR A 94 -19.03 -4.79 34.61
C TYR A 94 -19.17 -5.94 33.59
N ASP A 95 -20.38 -6.43 33.38
CA ASP A 95 -20.68 -7.58 32.49
C ASP A 95 -19.84 -8.83 32.90
N LEU A 96 -19.90 -9.18 34.19
CA LEU A 96 -19.21 -10.31 34.79
C LEU A 96 -20.21 -11.36 35.29
N ASP A 97 -19.69 -12.53 35.62
CA ASP A 97 -20.40 -13.58 36.37
C ASP A 97 -19.78 -13.77 37.74
N TYR A 98 -20.49 -14.41 38.67
CA TYR A 98 -19.93 -14.81 39.98
C TYR A 98 -18.67 -15.67 39.82
N SER A 99 -18.55 -16.43 38.77
CA SER A 99 -17.36 -17.21 38.41
C SER A 99 -16.14 -16.38 38.02
N ASP A 100 -16.29 -15.06 37.84
CA ASP A 100 -15.21 -14.11 37.55
C ASP A 100 -14.76 -13.34 38.80
N VAL A 101 -15.39 -13.62 39.96
CA VAL A 101 -15.23 -12.79 41.22
C VAL A 101 -14.61 -13.58 42.34
N ALA A 102 -13.67 -12.96 43.03
CA ALA A 102 -13.20 -13.39 44.34
C ALA A 102 -13.65 -12.40 45.45
N TYR A 103 -13.92 -12.92 46.66
CA TYR A 103 -14.33 -12.13 47.81
C TYR A 103 -13.61 -12.61 49.07
N ILE A 104 -13.21 -11.65 49.94
CA ILE A 104 -12.67 -11.93 51.26
C ILE A 104 -13.45 -11.15 52.32
N GLY A 105 -13.92 -11.86 53.34
CA GLY A 105 -14.70 -11.35 54.45
C GLY A 105 -14.40 -12.08 55.75
N ASP A 106 -14.82 -11.57 56.90
CA ASP A 106 -14.48 -12.12 58.22
C ASP A 106 -15.67 -12.40 59.13
N ASP A 107 -16.88 -11.88 58.86
CA ASP A 107 -18.03 -11.99 59.75
C ASP A 107 -19.29 -12.55 59.01
N LEU A 108 -20.32 -12.87 59.77
CA LEU A 108 -21.56 -13.51 59.30
C LEU A 108 -22.25 -12.77 58.17
N ALA A 109 -22.13 -11.45 58.10
CA ALA A 109 -22.66 -10.61 57.02
C ALA A 109 -22.04 -10.93 55.65
N ASP A 110 -20.88 -11.58 55.61
CA ASP A 110 -20.16 -11.94 54.36
C ASP A 110 -20.60 -13.30 53.80
N ILE A 111 -21.16 -14.17 54.62
CA ILE A 111 -21.51 -15.56 54.23
C ILE A 111 -22.34 -15.63 52.94
N PRO A 112 -23.35 -14.77 52.71
CA PRO A 112 -24.13 -14.83 51.46
C PRO A 112 -23.28 -14.57 50.21
N VAL A 113 -22.26 -13.70 50.28
CA VAL A 113 -21.33 -13.41 49.16
C VAL A 113 -20.31 -14.52 49.03
N LEU A 114 -19.71 -14.97 50.12
CA LEU A 114 -18.68 -16.03 50.17
C LEU A 114 -19.16 -17.34 49.54
N ASN A 115 -20.45 -17.66 49.69
CA ASN A 115 -21.07 -18.87 49.12
C ASN A 115 -21.36 -18.77 47.60
N LYS A 116 -21.30 -17.57 47.05
CA LYS A 116 -21.69 -17.35 45.61
C LYS A 116 -20.52 -17.16 44.66
N VAL A 117 -19.44 -16.53 45.15
CA VAL A 117 -18.28 -16.20 44.30
C VAL A 117 -17.44 -17.42 43.97
N GLU A 118 -16.68 -17.38 42.88
CA GLU A 118 -15.79 -18.46 42.44
C GLU A 118 -14.70 -18.77 43.46
N PHE A 119 -14.12 -17.71 44.07
CA PHE A 119 -13.06 -17.88 45.03
C PHE A 119 -13.30 -17.02 46.28
N SER A 120 -13.56 -17.69 47.38
CA SER A 120 -13.84 -17.05 48.68
C SER A 120 -12.72 -17.25 49.68
N GLY A 121 -12.43 -16.23 50.46
CA GLY A 121 -11.40 -16.29 51.50
C GLY A 121 -11.77 -15.56 52.76
N CYS A 122 -11.05 -15.85 53.83
CA CYS A 122 -11.17 -15.12 55.11
C CYS A 122 -9.82 -15.02 55.82
N PRO A 123 -9.63 -13.99 56.70
CA PRO A 123 -8.48 -13.90 57.60
C PRO A 123 -8.46 -15.05 58.62
N ASN A 124 -7.29 -15.28 59.22
CA ASN A 124 -7.12 -16.35 60.22
C ASN A 124 -8.02 -16.18 61.46
N ASP A 125 -8.31 -14.95 61.83
CA ASP A 125 -9.11 -14.55 62.97
C ASP A 125 -10.58 -14.29 62.63
N ALA A 126 -11.05 -14.64 61.45
CA ALA A 126 -12.46 -14.61 61.08
C ALA A 126 -13.30 -15.54 61.99
N VAL A 127 -14.60 -15.27 62.07
CA VAL A 127 -15.51 -16.11 62.86
C VAL A 127 -15.59 -17.53 62.28
N GLU A 128 -15.80 -18.52 63.15
CA GLU A 128 -15.74 -19.94 62.76
C GLU A 128 -16.74 -20.34 61.64
N ASP A 129 -17.92 -19.70 61.62
CA ASP A 129 -18.92 -20.01 60.58
C ASP A 129 -18.50 -19.48 59.20
N VAL A 130 -17.76 -18.40 59.12
CA VAL A 130 -17.14 -17.89 57.88
C VAL A 130 -16.02 -18.83 57.41
N LYS A 131 -15.16 -19.30 58.33
CA LYS A 131 -14.10 -20.26 57.98
C LYS A 131 -14.63 -21.56 57.38
N LYS A 132 -15.84 -22.00 57.78
CA LYS A 132 -16.46 -23.25 57.25
C LYS A 132 -16.91 -23.12 55.81
N VAL A 133 -17.21 -21.92 55.31
CA VAL A 133 -17.75 -21.68 53.98
C VAL A 133 -16.71 -21.17 52.99
N CYS A 134 -15.54 -20.73 53.42
CA CYS A 134 -14.51 -20.18 52.56
C CYS A 134 -13.69 -21.27 51.86
N ASN A 135 -13.30 -20.98 50.61
CA ASN A 135 -12.34 -21.83 49.86
C ASN A 135 -10.92 -21.74 50.43
N TYR A 136 -10.58 -20.59 51.03
CA TYR A 136 -9.25 -20.34 51.57
C TYR A 136 -9.28 -19.59 52.88
N ILE A 137 -8.59 -20.11 53.90
CA ILE A 137 -8.35 -19.44 55.18
C ILE A 137 -6.91 -18.92 55.17
N CYS A 138 -6.75 -17.59 55.21
CA CYS A 138 -5.43 -16.97 55.24
C CYS A 138 -4.67 -17.37 56.53
N LYS A 139 -3.36 -17.49 56.43
CA LYS A 139 -2.47 -17.69 57.56
C LYS A 139 -2.31 -16.41 58.40
N LYS A 140 -2.55 -15.27 57.76
CA LYS A 140 -2.46 -13.94 58.36
C LYS A 140 -3.82 -13.49 58.89
N LYS A 141 -3.76 -12.61 59.90
CA LYS A 141 -4.94 -11.98 60.48
C LYS A 141 -5.37 -10.75 59.69
N GLY A 142 -6.60 -10.30 59.88
CA GLY A 142 -7.06 -9.03 59.37
C GLY A 142 -6.17 -7.87 59.87
N GLY A 143 -5.88 -6.95 58.95
CA GLY A 143 -4.97 -5.83 59.20
C GLY A 143 -3.47 -6.20 59.34
N ASP A 144 -3.08 -7.47 59.17
CA ASP A 144 -1.70 -7.97 59.29
C ASP A 144 -1.22 -8.75 58.08
N GLY A 145 -1.74 -8.45 56.91
CA GLY A 145 -1.31 -9.00 55.64
C GLY A 145 -2.21 -10.11 55.04
N ALA A 146 -3.42 -10.30 55.55
CA ALA A 146 -4.39 -11.27 55.03
C ALA A 146 -4.83 -10.90 53.61
N VAL A 147 -5.11 -9.64 53.33
CA VAL A 147 -5.45 -9.15 51.97
C VAL A 147 -4.30 -9.42 51.01
N ARG A 148 -3.08 -9.13 51.41
CA ARG A 148 -1.90 -9.40 50.59
C ARG A 148 -1.71 -10.87 50.28
N GLU A 149 -1.87 -11.74 51.26
CA GLU A 149 -1.78 -13.20 51.11
C GLU A 149 -2.84 -13.73 50.13
N PHE A 150 -4.09 -13.27 50.25
CA PHE A 150 -5.19 -13.64 49.40
C PHE A 150 -4.97 -13.22 47.96
N VAL A 151 -4.54 -11.96 47.74
CA VAL A 151 -4.22 -11.44 46.41
C VAL A 151 -3.04 -12.17 45.75
N ASP A 152 -1.98 -12.46 46.51
CA ASP A 152 -0.84 -13.22 45.98
C ASP A 152 -1.25 -14.63 45.53
N LEU A 153 -2.22 -15.26 46.22
CA LEU A 153 -2.77 -16.57 45.83
C LEU A 153 -3.60 -16.48 44.55
N ILE A 154 -4.46 -15.46 44.44
CA ILE A 154 -5.23 -15.21 43.20
C ILE A 154 -4.28 -15.00 42.03
N MET A 155 -3.26 -14.15 42.17
CA MET A 155 -2.27 -13.88 41.13
C MET A 155 -1.51 -15.15 40.73
N LYS A 156 -1.18 -16.02 41.69
CA LYS A 156 -0.55 -17.30 41.39
C LYS A 156 -1.48 -18.23 40.63
N ASN A 157 -2.77 -18.28 40.99
CA ASN A 157 -3.77 -19.11 40.32
C ASN A 157 -4.05 -18.60 38.89
N ASN A 158 -4.25 -17.29 38.71
CA ASN A 158 -4.41 -16.70 37.37
C ASN A 158 -3.16 -16.92 36.51
N ASN A 159 -1.97 -16.78 37.05
CA ASN A 159 -0.72 -17.09 36.34
C ASN A 159 -0.55 -18.58 36.04
N SER A 160 -0.98 -19.50 36.94
CA SER A 160 -0.92 -20.94 36.68
C SER A 160 -1.93 -21.39 35.61
N LEU A 161 -3.06 -20.72 35.49
CA LEU A 161 -4.02 -20.94 34.38
C LEU A 161 -3.44 -20.49 33.04
N ILE A 162 -2.71 -19.39 33.02
CA ILE A 162 -1.95 -18.94 31.85
C ILE A 162 -0.89 -19.98 31.48
N GLU A 163 -0.15 -20.51 32.46
CA GLU A 163 0.86 -21.56 32.24
C GLU A 163 0.25 -22.90 31.80
N SER A 164 -0.94 -23.30 32.33
CA SER A 164 -1.60 -24.57 31.95
C SER A 164 -2.29 -24.53 30.58
N ASN A 165 -2.70 -23.36 30.10
CA ASN A 165 -3.23 -23.17 28.75
C ASN A 165 -2.14 -22.98 27.67
N GLN A 166 -0.88 -22.83 28.07
CA GLN A 166 0.24 -22.52 27.17
C GLN A 166 0.92 -23.70 26.51
N ILE A 167 0.57 -24.95 26.80
CA ILE A 167 1.22 -26.09 26.18
C ILE A 167 0.20 -26.89 25.36
N LYS A 168 -0.27 -26.32 24.28
CA LYS A 168 -0.94 -27.07 23.22
C LYS A 168 -0.18 -26.92 21.92
N ASN A 169 0.69 -27.88 21.64
CA ASN A 169 1.37 -28.10 20.38
C ASN A 169 2.66 -27.29 20.15
N ASP A 170 3.82 -27.92 20.20
CA ASP A 170 5.16 -27.37 19.92
C ASP A 170 5.34 -26.79 18.51
N LYS A 171 4.32 -26.86 17.66
CA LYS A 171 4.38 -26.45 16.24
C LYS A 171 3.56 -25.20 15.89
N GLN A 172 2.68 -24.73 16.78
CA GLN A 172 1.79 -23.59 16.51
C GLN A 172 2.47 -22.25 16.77
N ILE A 173 2.07 -21.22 15.97
CA ILE A 173 2.72 -19.91 15.95
C ILE A 173 1.72 -18.82 16.33
N THR A 174 2.05 -18.03 17.36
CA THR A 174 1.42 -16.73 17.65
C THR A 174 2.21 -15.64 16.97
N ALA A 175 1.58 -14.91 16.02
CA ALA A 175 2.13 -13.71 15.42
C ALA A 175 1.66 -12.45 16.18
N VAL A 176 2.59 -11.64 16.66
CA VAL A 176 2.31 -10.40 17.41
C VAL A 176 2.76 -9.20 16.61
N ILE A 177 1.84 -8.25 16.41
CA ILE A 177 2.10 -6.96 15.78
C ILE A 177 2.20 -5.90 16.87
N PRO A 178 3.42 -5.46 17.25
CA PRO A 178 3.60 -4.43 18.27
C PRO A 178 3.46 -3.04 17.63
N VAL A 179 2.49 -2.27 18.08
CA VAL A 179 2.31 -0.88 17.65
C VAL A 179 2.01 -0.02 18.86
N ARG A 180 2.44 1.25 18.85
CA ARG A 180 2.21 2.17 19.97
C ARG A 180 1.78 3.55 19.49
N LYS A 181 1.12 4.29 20.36
CA LYS A 181 0.87 5.72 20.21
C LYS A 181 2.18 6.49 20.32
N GLY A 182 2.31 7.58 19.54
CA GLY A 182 3.40 8.53 19.77
C GLY A 182 4.72 8.23 19.05
N SER A 183 4.67 7.76 17.80
CA SER A 183 5.85 7.77 16.92
C SER A 183 6.42 9.18 16.79
N GLN A 184 7.64 9.42 17.32
CA GLN A 184 8.22 10.76 17.41
C GLN A 184 8.84 11.20 16.08
N ARG A 185 9.63 10.35 15.41
CA ARG A 185 10.34 10.63 14.15
C ARG A 185 9.41 10.72 12.94
N CYS A 186 8.32 9.97 12.92
CA CYS A 186 7.25 10.04 11.90
C CYS A 186 5.88 9.95 12.58
N LYS A 187 5.18 11.09 12.75
CA LYS A 187 3.91 11.15 13.50
C LYS A 187 2.87 10.18 12.96
N ASN A 188 2.29 9.38 13.86
CA ASN A 188 1.21 8.42 13.59
C ASN A 188 1.56 7.38 12.50
N LYS A 189 2.84 7.04 12.28
CA LYS A 189 3.29 6.23 11.15
C LYS A 189 2.47 4.97 10.91
N ASN A 190 2.06 4.25 12.00
CA ASN A 190 1.35 2.98 11.88
C ASN A 190 -0.09 3.09 11.34
N ILE A 191 -0.75 4.24 11.52
CA ILE A 191 -2.13 4.51 11.07
C ILE A 191 -2.22 5.68 10.09
N ARG A 192 -1.10 6.31 9.74
CA ARG A 192 -1.01 7.31 8.68
C ARG A 192 -1.28 6.64 7.32
N LYS A 193 -1.90 7.39 6.40
CA LYS A 193 -2.13 6.91 5.02
C LYS A 193 -0.79 6.49 4.39
N PHE A 194 -0.77 5.29 3.84
CA PHE A 194 0.34 4.65 3.15
C PHE A 194 -0.21 3.97 1.89
N GLY A 195 0.01 4.58 0.74
CA GLY A 195 -0.67 4.18 -0.48
C GLY A 195 -2.20 4.25 -0.35
N ASP A 196 -2.88 3.16 -0.58
CA ASP A 196 -4.33 2.98 -0.44
C ASP A 196 -4.77 2.50 0.96
N THR A 197 -3.82 2.30 1.88
CA THR A 197 -4.05 1.70 3.21
C THR A 197 -3.30 2.45 4.32
N ASN A 198 -2.89 1.76 5.39
CA ASN A 198 -1.92 2.16 6.39
C ASN A 198 -1.09 0.96 6.85
N LEU A 199 0.06 1.20 7.51
CA LEU A 199 1.01 0.15 7.85
C LEU A 199 0.40 -0.97 8.71
N LEU A 200 -0.44 -0.63 9.69
CA LEU A 200 -1.07 -1.61 10.56
C LEU A 200 -2.07 -2.49 9.79
N LYS A 201 -2.95 -1.87 9.01
CA LYS A 201 -3.93 -2.59 8.18
C LYS A 201 -3.25 -3.50 7.17
N LEU A 202 -2.26 -2.97 6.45
CA LEU A 202 -1.45 -3.73 5.49
C LEU A 202 -0.84 -4.98 6.13
N LYS A 203 -0.21 -4.83 7.31
CA LYS A 203 0.45 -5.95 7.98
C LYS A 203 -0.55 -7.00 8.49
N ILE A 204 -1.69 -6.60 9.05
CA ILE A 204 -2.76 -7.52 9.46
C ILE A 204 -3.29 -8.31 8.24
N GLU A 205 -3.62 -7.62 7.15
CA GLU A 205 -4.12 -8.25 5.92
C GLU A 205 -3.08 -9.17 5.27
N THR A 206 -1.79 -8.83 5.37
CA THR A 206 -0.70 -9.69 4.92
C THR A 206 -0.65 -10.97 5.74
N LEU A 207 -0.65 -10.87 7.08
CA LEU A 207 -0.59 -12.03 7.97
C LEU A 207 -1.80 -12.96 7.83
N LYS A 208 -3.00 -12.43 7.63
CA LYS A 208 -4.21 -13.22 7.37
C LYS A 208 -4.13 -14.11 6.12
N ARG A 209 -3.26 -13.78 5.19
CA ARG A 209 -3.02 -14.54 3.96
C ARG A 209 -1.83 -15.49 4.06
N VAL A 210 -1.05 -15.42 5.14
CA VAL A 210 0.10 -16.30 5.41
C VAL A 210 -0.40 -17.64 5.94
N ASN A 211 0.21 -18.71 5.46
CA ASN A 211 -0.07 -20.05 5.95
C ASN A 211 0.67 -20.31 7.27
N ASN A 212 0.15 -21.23 8.08
CA ASN A 212 0.83 -21.67 9.31
C ASN A 212 1.02 -20.60 10.40
N ILE A 213 0.15 -19.62 10.45
CA ILE A 213 -0.04 -18.73 11.61
C ILE A 213 -1.35 -19.13 12.27
N ASP A 214 -1.30 -19.50 13.52
CA ASP A 214 -2.47 -19.99 14.26
C ASP A 214 -3.20 -18.89 14.99
N GLU A 215 -2.48 -17.80 15.33
CA GLU A 215 -3.02 -16.66 16.05
C GLU A 215 -2.35 -15.37 15.63
N ILE A 216 -3.15 -14.31 15.41
CA ILE A 216 -2.66 -12.96 15.12
C ILE A 216 -3.15 -12.02 16.22
N ILE A 217 -2.23 -11.30 16.88
CA ILE A 217 -2.52 -10.38 17.98
C ILE A 217 -1.89 -9.03 17.70
N VAL A 218 -2.69 -7.95 17.83
CA VAL A 218 -2.19 -6.58 17.83
C VAL A 218 -1.97 -6.14 19.27
N SER A 219 -0.74 -5.81 19.63
CA SER A 219 -0.36 -5.31 20.96
C SER A 219 -0.18 -3.79 20.94
N THR A 220 -1.09 -3.04 21.60
CA THR A 220 -1.11 -1.57 21.50
C THR A 220 -1.73 -0.89 22.71
N ASP A 221 -1.29 0.35 22.99
CA ASP A 221 -1.83 1.32 23.94
C ASP A 221 -2.82 2.32 23.29
N CYS A 222 -3.11 2.19 21.99
CA CYS A 222 -3.82 3.21 21.22
C CYS A 222 -5.22 2.76 20.79
N ASP A 223 -6.28 3.46 21.25
CA ASP A 223 -7.67 3.12 20.91
C ASP A 223 -7.97 3.14 19.41
N LYS A 224 -7.32 4.04 18.62
CA LYS A 224 -7.46 4.07 17.17
C LYS A 224 -6.92 2.79 16.52
N MET A 225 -5.80 2.26 17.01
CA MET A 225 -5.21 1.02 16.52
C MET A 225 -6.01 -0.20 16.97
N ILE A 226 -6.57 -0.16 18.19
CA ILE A 226 -7.54 -1.15 18.70
C ILE A 226 -8.76 -1.22 17.76
N LYS A 227 -9.30 -0.07 17.34
CA LYS A 227 -10.43 -0.03 16.40
C LYS A 227 -10.09 -0.70 15.07
N VAL A 228 -8.94 -0.40 14.47
CA VAL A 228 -8.47 -1.06 13.23
C VAL A 228 -8.35 -2.57 13.41
N ALA A 229 -7.79 -3.04 14.52
CA ALA A 229 -7.64 -4.46 14.81
C ALA A 229 -9.01 -5.17 14.96
N LYS A 230 -9.98 -4.53 15.66
CA LYS A 230 -11.36 -5.02 15.80
C LYS A 230 -12.06 -5.14 14.45
N GLU A 231 -11.99 -4.10 13.62
CA GLU A 231 -12.59 -4.08 12.29
C GLU A 231 -12.04 -5.19 11.39
N LEU A 232 -10.76 -5.54 11.56
CA LEU A 232 -10.12 -6.63 10.84
C LEU A 232 -10.24 -8.00 11.54
N GLY A 233 -10.93 -8.10 12.66
CA GLY A 233 -11.24 -9.37 13.35
C GLY A 233 -9.99 -10.13 13.83
N VAL A 234 -8.97 -9.42 14.34
CA VAL A 234 -7.79 -10.01 14.99
C VAL A 234 -7.82 -9.77 16.49
N LYS A 235 -7.14 -10.63 17.26
CA LYS A 235 -7.05 -10.48 18.72
C LYS A 235 -6.28 -9.23 19.11
N ILE A 236 -6.59 -8.70 20.29
CA ILE A 236 -6.00 -7.46 20.81
C ILE A 236 -5.42 -7.73 22.19
N HIS A 237 -4.19 -7.26 22.37
CA HIS A 237 -3.58 -7.08 23.67
C HIS A 237 -3.48 -5.58 23.96
N LYS A 238 -4.26 -5.09 24.93
CA LYS A 238 -4.17 -3.70 25.39
C LYS A 238 -2.93 -3.54 26.24
N ARG A 239 -1.93 -2.87 25.71
CA ARG A 239 -0.62 -2.69 26.34
C ARG A 239 -0.68 -1.61 27.41
N ASP A 240 -0.12 -1.87 28.57
CA ASP A 240 0.12 -0.85 29.59
C ASP A 240 1.03 0.26 29.04
N SER A 241 0.76 1.50 29.48
CA SER A 241 1.48 2.69 29.03
C SER A 241 3.00 2.63 29.29
N TYR A 242 3.43 1.98 30.37
CA TYR A 242 4.84 1.77 30.64
C TYR A 242 5.53 0.96 29.55
N TYR A 243 4.94 -0.18 29.14
CA TYR A 243 5.50 -1.02 28.07
C TYR A 243 5.33 -0.43 26.66
N ALA A 244 4.59 0.67 26.53
CA ALA A 244 4.47 1.46 25.31
C ALA A 244 5.38 2.72 25.33
N SER A 245 5.99 3.04 26.47
CA SER A 245 6.87 4.21 26.62
C SER A 245 8.26 3.98 26.02
N SER A 246 9.03 5.06 25.86
CA SER A 246 10.46 5.00 25.52
C SER A 246 11.37 4.73 26.73
N GLU A 247 10.81 4.73 27.93
CA GLU A 247 11.53 4.47 29.17
C GLU A 247 11.65 2.96 29.48
N CYS A 248 10.74 2.14 28.90
CA CYS A 248 10.78 0.70 29.07
C CYS A 248 11.89 0.10 28.19
N PRO A 249 12.89 -0.57 28.77
CA PRO A 249 13.91 -1.23 28.00
C PRO A 249 13.36 -2.39 27.18
N ASN A 250 13.97 -2.67 26.03
CA ASN A 250 13.52 -3.74 25.12
C ASN A 250 13.43 -5.11 25.82
N TYR A 251 14.38 -5.44 26.68
CA TYR A 251 14.42 -6.74 27.39
C TYR A 251 13.22 -6.92 28.33
N GLU A 252 12.77 -5.86 29.01
CA GLU A 252 11.57 -5.90 29.84
C GLU A 252 10.31 -6.03 29.00
N TYR A 253 10.24 -5.23 27.93
CA TYR A 253 9.13 -5.26 26.99
C TYR A 253 8.98 -6.63 26.32
N TRP A 254 10.05 -7.20 25.79
CA TRP A 254 10.02 -8.50 25.15
C TRP A 254 9.62 -9.62 26.12
N THR A 255 10.17 -9.58 27.35
CA THR A 255 9.80 -10.54 28.40
C THR A 255 8.33 -10.40 28.78
N HIS A 256 7.82 -9.16 28.89
CA HIS A 256 6.42 -8.92 29.21
C HIS A 256 5.48 -9.51 28.13
N ILE A 257 5.70 -9.19 26.87
CA ILE A 257 4.82 -9.71 25.80
C ILE A 257 4.96 -11.22 25.63
N ALA A 258 6.14 -11.78 25.79
CA ALA A 258 6.32 -13.23 25.74
C ALA A 258 5.57 -13.94 26.87
N LYS A 259 5.43 -13.33 28.05
CA LYS A 259 4.67 -13.88 29.18
C LYS A 259 3.17 -13.73 29.03
N ASN A 260 2.70 -12.60 28.46
CA ASN A 260 1.31 -12.19 28.60
C ASN A 260 0.52 -12.17 27.29
N VAL A 261 1.13 -12.43 26.12
CA VAL A 261 0.46 -12.26 24.83
C VAL A 261 0.46 -13.56 24.04
N GLY A 262 -0.75 -14.07 23.74
CA GLY A 262 -0.96 -15.28 22.95
C GLY A 262 -0.76 -16.59 23.71
N ILE A 263 -1.17 -17.70 23.09
CA ILE A 263 -1.27 -19.01 23.75
C ILE A 263 -0.32 -20.07 23.21
N TYR A 264 0.38 -19.83 22.10
CA TYR A 264 1.23 -20.84 21.45
C TYR A 264 2.70 -20.70 21.81
N SER A 265 3.44 -21.81 21.76
CA SER A 265 4.83 -21.89 22.20
C SER A 265 5.80 -21.17 21.25
N ASN A 266 5.51 -21.10 19.95
CA ASN A 266 6.34 -20.34 19.01
C ASN A 266 5.78 -18.92 18.88
N PHE A 267 6.63 -17.97 19.20
CA PHE A 267 6.29 -16.55 19.22
C PHE A 267 6.98 -15.82 18.07
N MET A 268 6.20 -15.25 17.17
CA MET A 268 6.71 -14.48 16.04
C MET A 268 6.36 -13.00 16.22
N MET A 269 7.36 -12.12 16.31
CA MET A 269 7.19 -10.69 16.26
C MET A 269 7.20 -10.22 14.81
N VAL A 270 6.21 -9.40 14.44
CA VAL A 270 6.05 -8.87 13.08
C VAL A 270 5.82 -7.37 13.15
N ASN A 271 6.84 -6.59 12.80
CA ASN A 271 6.74 -5.14 12.89
C ASN A 271 6.05 -4.51 11.66
N CYS A 272 5.19 -3.52 11.92
CA CYS A 272 4.54 -2.75 10.85
C CYS A 272 5.52 -1.88 10.06
N VAL A 273 6.64 -1.50 10.68
CA VAL A 273 7.64 -0.60 10.11
C VAL A 273 8.42 -1.18 8.93
N SER A 274 8.34 -2.50 8.73
CA SER A 274 8.86 -3.18 7.53
C SER A 274 7.71 -3.56 6.58
N PRO A 275 7.08 -2.59 5.88
CA PRO A 275 5.86 -2.83 5.10
C PRO A 275 6.08 -3.72 3.88
N LEU A 276 7.31 -3.75 3.36
CA LEU A 276 7.68 -4.46 2.14
C LEU A 276 8.01 -5.95 2.38
N VAL A 277 8.05 -6.39 3.65
CA VAL A 277 8.05 -7.82 4.01
C VAL A 277 6.66 -8.39 3.74
N ASN A 278 6.53 -9.12 2.64
CA ASN A 278 5.27 -9.58 2.08
C ASN A 278 4.91 -11.02 2.49
N LYS A 279 3.74 -11.51 2.03
CA LYS A 279 3.24 -12.86 2.30
C LYS A 279 4.25 -13.98 1.92
N LYS A 280 4.90 -13.87 0.76
CA LYS A 280 5.85 -14.89 0.28
C LYS A 280 7.05 -14.97 1.21
N THR A 281 7.65 -13.83 1.53
CA THR A 281 8.78 -13.72 2.45
C THR A 281 8.45 -14.30 3.83
N ILE A 282 7.25 -14.00 4.36
CA ILE A 282 6.82 -14.53 5.67
C ILE A 282 6.62 -16.05 5.61
N ASN A 283 6.03 -16.59 4.53
CA ASN A 283 5.89 -18.04 4.38
C ASN A 283 7.27 -18.74 4.29
N GLU A 284 8.19 -18.21 3.50
CA GLU A 284 9.56 -18.72 3.38
C GLU A 284 10.31 -18.69 4.73
N PHE A 285 10.13 -17.60 5.48
CA PHE A 285 10.69 -17.45 6.83
C PHE A 285 10.15 -18.52 7.78
N ILE A 286 8.84 -18.76 7.79
CA ILE A 286 8.22 -19.80 8.63
C ILE A 286 8.66 -21.21 8.21
N GLU A 287 8.74 -21.49 6.92
CA GLU A 287 9.19 -22.81 6.43
C GLU A 287 10.67 -23.06 6.77
N GLN A 288 11.53 -22.04 6.64
CA GLN A 288 12.91 -22.17 7.09
C GLN A 288 13.03 -22.40 8.60
N TYR A 289 12.21 -21.70 9.41
CA TYR A 289 12.15 -21.94 10.86
C TYR A 289 11.80 -23.38 11.19
N LYS A 290 10.82 -23.96 10.51
CA LYS A 290 10.41 -25.36 10.70
C LYS A 290 11.48 -26.35 10.26
N THR A 291 12.09 -26.13 9.08
CA THR A 291 13.14 -27.01 8.54
C THR A 291 14.42 -26.96 9.38
N ASN A 292 14.71 -25.83 10.04
CA ASN A 292 15.83 -25.68 10.97
C ASN A 292 15.53 -26.17 12.39
N ASN A 293 14.59 -27.12 12.56
CA ASN A 293 14.20 -27.66 13.85
C ASN A 293 13.81 -26.61 14.91
N TYR A 294 13.05 -25.58 14.47
CA TYR A 294 12.56 -24.51 15.35
C TYR A 294 13.67 -23.76 16.10
N LYS A 295 14.81 -23.57 15.47
CA LYS A 295 15.85 -22.67 15.98
C LYS A 295 15.40 -21.22 15.83
N ASN A 296 15.79 -20.38 16.79
CA ASN A 296 15.49 -18.94 16.74
C ASN A 296 15.95 -18.33 15.43
N MET A 297 15.14 -17.46 14.84
CA MET A 297 15.48 -16.80 13.58
C MET A 297 15.12 -15.32 13.62
N ILE A 298 15.90 -14.51 12.91
CA ILE A 298 15.68 -13.08 12.72
C ILE A 298 16.00 -12.66 11.29
N THR A 299 15.26 -11.65 10.79
CA THR A 299 15.57 -11.06 9.49
C THR A 299 16.74 -10.11 9.56
N VAL A 300 17.64 -10.22 8.59
CA VAL A 300 18.82 -9.37 8.43
C VAL A 300 18.96 -8.91 6.99
N VAL A 301 19.74 -7.84 6.78
CA VAL A 301 20.25 -7.46 5.46
C VAL A 301 21.78 -7.51 5.48
N GLU A 302 22.39 -8.01 4.42
CA GLU A 302 23.83 -8.14 4.32
C GLU A 302 24.44 -6.97 3.53
N HIS A 303 25.43 -6.32 4.14
CA HIS A 303 26.17 -5.21 3.56
C HIS A 303 27.57 -5.62 3.17
N LYS A 304 27.87 -5.72 1.88
CA LYS A 304 29.23 -5.85 1.33
C LYS A 304 29.84 -4.47 1.09
N LYS A 305 30.08 -3.74 2.18
CA LYS A 305 30.68 -2.40 2.19
C LYS A 305 31.86 -2.37 3.14
N PHE A 306 32.72 -1.37 3.01
CA PHE A 306 33.84 -1.13 3.93
C PHE A 306 33.31 -0.47 5.20
N PHE A 307 33.47 -1.11 6.34
CA PHE A 307 33.06 -0.58 7.63
C PHE A 307 34.20 -0.25 8.52
N TYR A 308 34.17 0.90 9.17
CA TYR A 308 35.07 1.35 10.21
C TYR A 308 34.30 1.54 11.52
N ASP A 309 34.93 1.16 12.61
CA ASP A 309 34.47 1.53 13.94
C ASP A 309 34.63 3.05 14.13
N SER A 310 33.60 3.74 14.52
CA SER A 310 33.57 5.22 14.60
C SER A 310 34.44 5.78 15.72
N GLU A 311 34.65 5.02 16.80
CA GLU A 311 35.43 5.43 17.95
C GLU A 311 36.90 5.07 17.76
N THR A 312 37.19 3.81 17.48
CA THR A 312 38.57 3.28 17.38
C THR A 312 39.22 3.58 16.04
N LYS A 313 38.43 4.00 15.02
CA LYS A 313 38.88 4.22 13.63
C LYS A 313 39.52 2.99 12.98
N LYS A 314 39.20 1.79 13.48
CA LYS A 314 39.70 0.53 12.92
C LYS A 314 38.73 -0.05 11.91
N ALA A 315 39.26 -0.68 10.87
CA ALA A 315 38.44 -1.44 9.92
C ALA A 315 37.82 -2.66 10.61
N ILE A 316 36.53 -2.91 10.33
CA ILE A 316 35.75 -4.00 10.96
C ILE A 316 35.82 -5.27 10.13
N ASN A 317 35.57 -5.19 8.82
CA ASN A 317 35.37 -6.36 7.96
C ASN A 317 36.43 -6.52 6.87
N PHE A 318 37.53 -5.78 6.95
CA PHE A 318 38.65 -5.89 5.99
C PHE A 318 39.98 -5.52 6.65
N ASN A 319 41.10 -5.91 5.99
CA ASN A 319 42.44 -5.43 6.36
C ASN A 319 42.70 -4.10 5.63
N SER A 320 42.89 -3.01 6.36
CA SER A 320 43.14 -1.68 5.77
C SER A 320 44.41 -1.57 4.95
N ASN A 321 45.42 -2.41 5.22
CA ASN A 321 46.67 -2.43 4.48
C ASN A 321 46.62 -3.24 3.18
N GLU A 322 45.62 -4.13 3.08
CA GLU A 322 45.41 -5.03 1.94
C GLU A 322 43.90 -5.04 1.59
N ALA A 323 43.35 -3.86 1.35
CA ALA A 323 41.90 -3.72 1.10
C ALA A 323 41.50 -4.49 -0.16
N PRO A 324 40.58 -5.48 -0.06
CA PRO A 324 40.13 -6.25 -1.20
C PRO A 324 39.14 -5.45 -2.06
N ASN A 325 38.83 -5.93 -3.26
CA ASN A 325 37.68 -5.39 -4.01
C ASN A 325 36.39 -5.59 -3.21
N SER A 326 35.45 -4.65 -3.31
CA SER A 326 34.19 -4.65 -2.54
C SER A 326 33.39 -5.95 -2.68
N GLN A 327 33.51 -6.63 -3.82
CA GLN A 327 32.85 -7.92 -4.09
C GLN A 327 33.38 -9.07 -3.23
N LEU A 328 34.65 -8.96 -2.76
CA LEU A 328 35.33 -9.97 -1.94
C LEU A 328 35.22 -9.70 -0.44
N LEU A 329 34.57 -8.60 -0.05
CA LEU A 329 34.36 -8.26 1.35
C LEU A 329 33.47 -9.32 2.04
N LYS A 330 33.84 -9.62 3.29
CA LYS A 330 32.93 -10.34 4.18
C LYS A 330 31.70 -9.44 4.50
N PRO A 331 30.48 -9.90 4.27
CA PRO A 331 29.32 -9.09 4.59
C PRO A 331 29.18 -8.88 6.10
N LEU A 332 28.66 -7.74 6.49
CA LEU A 332 28.12 -7.52 7.84
C LEU A 332 26.59 -7.55 7.76
N SER A 333 26.01 -8.26 8.72
CA SER A 333 24.55 -8.41 8.80
C SER A 333 23.95 -7.36 9.73
N GLU A 334 23.05 -6.56 9.21
CA GLU A 334 22.24 -5.61 9.96
C GLU A 334 20.87 -6.23 10.30
N ILE A 335 20.43 -6.11 11.56
CA ILE A 335 19.11 -6.58 11.98
C ILE A 335 18.05 -5.61 11.46
N THR A 336 17.08 -6.12 10.67
CA THR A 336 16.02 -5.30 10.09
C THR A 336 14.77 -5.20 10.97
N TYR A 337 14.68 -5.98 12.04
CA TYR A 337 13.50 -6.09 12.91
C TYR A 337 12.16 -6.42 12.19
N GLY A 338 12.17 -6.71 10.90
CA GLY A 338 10.97 -7.04 10.13
C GLY A 338 10.21 -8.23 10.71
N LEU A 339 10.94 -9.33 10.92
CA LEU A 339 10.45 -10.57 11.51
C LEU A 339 11.48 -11.11 12.52
N SER A 340 10.98 -11.63 13.63
CA SER A 340 11.74 -12.54 14.48
C SER A 340 10.83 -13.67 14.97
N ILE A 341 11.35 -14.87 15.12
CA ILE A 341 10.62 -16.02 15.64
C ILE A 341 11.48 -16.80 16.61
N CYS A 342 10.91 -17.09 17.76
CA CYS A 342 11.61 -17.81 18.82
C CYS A 342 10.60 -18.60 19.67
N ASN A 343 11.05 -19.67 20.32
CA ASN A 343 10.25 -20.31 21.35
C ASN A 343 10.05 -19.33 22.52
N ARG A 344 8.82 -19.20 22.99
CA ARG A 344 8.40 -18.26 24.03
C ARG A 344 9.23 -18.37 25.32
N GLN A 345 9.50 -19.60 25.77
CA GLN A 345 10.30 -19.80 26.99
C GLN A 345 11.74 -19.30 26.79
N LYS A 346 12.31 -19.51 25.61
CA LYS A 346 13.65 -18.98 25.31
C LYS A 346 13.71 -17.44 25.32
N ILE A 347 12.62 -16.76 24.88
CA ILE A 347 12.53 -15.29 25.01
C ILE A 347 12.51 -14.86 26.47
N ILE A 348 11.75 -15.57 27.31
CA ILE A 348 11.64 -15.29 28.75
C ILE A 348 12.99 -15.48 29.43
N ASP A 349 13.69 -16.58 29.14
CA ASP A 349 14.95 -16.94 29.75
C ASP A 349 16.11 -16.02 29.31
N SER A 350 16.17 -15.69 27.99
CA SER A 350 17.22 -14.84 27.43
C SER A 350 16.91 -13.35 27.52
N GLN A 351 15.66 -12.98 27.83
CA GLN A 351 15.15 -11.60 27.78
C GLN A 351 15.36 -10.95 26.40
N CYS A 352 15.40 -11.75 25.33
CA CYS A 352 15.68 -11.32 23.97
C CYS A 352 14.72 -11.95 22.98
N ILE A 353 14.10 -11.12 22.11
CA ILE A 353 13.04 -11.53 21.18
C ILE A 353 13.52 -12.55 20.12
N TYR A 354 14.79 -12.58 19.85
CA TYR A 354 15.41 -13.53 18.91
C TYR A 354 16.27 -14.58 19.62
N GLY A 355 16.30 -14.58 20.98
CA GLY A 355 17.07 -15.52 21.78
C GLY A 355 18.59 -15.35 21.56
N ASN A 356 19.35 -16.35 22.04
CA ASN A 356 20.80 -16.41 21.85
C ASN A 356 21.13 -17.12 20.53
N ASN A 357 22.07 -16.60 19.76
CA ASN A 357 22.57 -17.19 18.51
C ASN A 357 21.44 -17.53 17.50
N PRO A 358 20.66 -16.53 17.01
CA PRO A 358 19.61 -16.75 16.02
C PRO A 358 20.20 -17.13 14.66
N GLU A 359 19.48 -17.95 13.92
CA GLU A 359 19.70 -18.14 12.49
C GLU A 359 19.30 -16.88 11.73
N PHE A 360 20.00 -16.55 10.67
CA PHE A 360 19.73 -15.37 9.85
C PHE A 360 18.89 -15.73 8.63
N PHE A 361 17.83 -14.97 8.44
CA PHE A 361 17.05 -14.94 7.19
C PHE A 361 17.40 -13.64 6.46
N VAL A 362 18.13 -13.77 5.35
CA VAL A 362 18.62 -12.61 4.61
C VAL A 362 17.52 -12.05 3.71
N LEU A 363 17.15 -10.79 3.93
CA LEU A 363 16.26 -10.03 3.08
C LEU A 363 17.03 -9.33 1.96
N ASP A 364 16.36 -9.09 0.83
CA ASP A 364 16.86 -8.15 -0.18
C ASP A 364 16.81 -6.70 0.33
N ASN A 365 17.53 -5.80 -0.35
CA ASN A 365 17.67 -4.40 0.05
C ASN A 365 16.32 -3.64 0.09
N VAL A 366 15.32 -4.05 -0.68
CA VAL A 366 14.01 -3.39 -0.71
C VAL A 366 13.13 -3.91 0.43
N SER A 367 13.06 -5.22 0.59
CA SER A 367 12.30 -5.86 1.68
C SER A 367 12.87 -5.54 3.07
N SER A 368 14.16 -5.17 3.15
CA SER A 368 14.85 -4.83 4.40
C SER A 368 14.56 -3.43 4.92
N ILE A 369 13.92 -2.56 4.14
CA ILE A 369 13.65 -1.18 4.56
C ILE A 369 12.76 -1.18 5.80
N ASP A 370 13.28 -0.56 6.86
CA ASP A 370 12.59 -0.32 8.13
C ASP A 370 12.29 1.18 8.25
N ILE A 371 11.02 1.51 8.47
CA ILE A 371 10.58 2.90 8.52
C ILE A 371 10.88 3.47 9.90
N ASP A 372 11.92 4.25 10.00
CA ASP A 372 12.28 4.98 11.20
C ASP A 372 11.93 6.46 11.12
N ASP A 373 12.03 7.06 9.95
CA ASP A 373 11.76 8.47 9.72
C ASP A 373 10.78 8.73 8.55
N CYS A 374 10.56 10.00 8.21
CA CYS A 374 9.64 10.38 7.13
C CYS A 374 10.22 10.11 5.74
N SER A 375 11.52 10.11 5.56
CA SER A 375 12.14 9.84 4.25
C SER A 375 12.03 8.35 3.89
N GLU A 376 12.25 7.48 4.87
CA GLU A 376 12.03 6.03 4.74
C GLU A 376 10.55 5.69 4.55
N PHE A 377 9.64 6.45 5.21
CA PHE A 377 8.20 6.29 4.99
C PHE A 377 7.84 6.59 3.53
N ILE A 378 8.31 7.72 2.98
CA ILE A 378 8.05 8.12 1.59
C ILE A 378 8.68 7.11 0.62
N THR A 379 9.92 6.71 0.87
CA THR A 379 10.64 5.72 0.06
C THR A 379 9.91 4.38 0.05
N SER A 380 9.50 3.90 1.22
CA SER A 380 8.72 2.65 1.34
C SER A 380 7.36 2.76 0.66
N GLU A 381 6.68 3.91 0.79
CA GLU A 381 5.40 4.16 0.11
C GLU A 381 5.56 4.18 -1.42
N LEU A 382 6.64 4.75 -1.94
CA LEU A 382 6.97 4.70 -3.37
C LEU A 382 7.22 3.27 -3.83
N TYR A 383 7.99 2.48 -3.09
CA TYR A 383 8.17 1.05 -3.39
C TYR A 383 6.86 0.27 -3.30
N TYR A 384 6.05 0.53 -2.27
CA TYR A 384 4.74 -0.09 -2.13
C TYR A 384 3.82 0.21 -3.31
N ASN A 385 3.74 1.48 -3.72
CA ASN A 385 2.89 1.93 -4.83
C ASN A 385 3.38 1.41 -6.19
N ASN A 386 4.70 1.28 -6.37
CA ASN A 386 5.30 0.86 -7.63
C ASN A 386 5.55 -0.66 -7.73
N HIS A 387 5.61 -1.38 -6.63
CA HIS A 387 5.92 -2.81 -6.57
C HIS A 387 4.83 -3.63 -5.88
N ILE A 388 3.62 -3.09 -5.84
CA ILE A 388 2.51 -3.66 -5.08
C ILE A 388 2.63 -5.18 -4.89
N VAL A 389 3.22 -5.48 -3.75
CA VAL A 389 2.80 -6.49 -2.76
C VAL A 389 2.51 -7.91 -3.25
N ASP A 390 2.84 -8.26 -4.47
CA ASP A 390 2.92 -9.66 -4.85
C ASP A 390 4.19 -9.88 -5.68
N ASN A 391 5.19 -10.57 -5.13
CA ASN A 391 6.45 -10.93 -5.82
C ASN A 391 6.21 -11.62 -7.20
N GLY A 392 4.97 -12.04 -7.48
CA GLY A 392 4.54 -12.47 -8.79
C GLY A 392 4.30 -11.33 -9.78
N ILE A 393 3.91 -10.13 -9.34
CA ILE A 393 3.59 -9.00 -10.23
C ILE A 393 4.86 -8.23 -10.62
N SER A 394 5.76 -7.99 -9.67
CA SER A 394 7.04 -7.33 -9.97
C SER A 394 7.86 -8.11 -11.00
N LYS A 395 7.93 -9.43 -10.86
CA LYS A 395 8.56 -10.30 -11.87
C LYS A 395 7.79 -10.27 -13.17
N LEU A 396 6.46 -10.29 -13.13
CA LEU A 396 5.61 -10.25 -14.33
C LEU A 396 5.75 -8.93 -15.09
N ILE A 397 5.90 -7.81 -14.39
CA ILE A 397 6.16 -6.50 -15.01
C ILE A 397 7.57 -6.46 -15.60
N LEU A 398 8.59 -6.94 -14.87
CA LEU A 398 9.96 -7.02 -15.37
C LEU A 398 10.06 -7.95 -16.60
N ASP A 399 9.38 -9.09 -16.56
CA ASP A 399 9.32 -10.04 -17.69
C ASP A 399 8.56 -9.48 -18.91
N ARG A 400 7.68 -8.48 -18.70
CA ARG A 400 6.88 -7.79 -19.74
C ARG A 400 7.43 -6.42 -20.13
N ARG A 401 8.48 -5.95 -19.44
CA ARG A 401 9.09 -4.66 -19.75
C ARG A 401 9.67 -4.69 -21.15
N VAL A 402 9.19 -3.80 -21.98
CA VAL A 402 9.67 -3.59 -23.34
C VAL A 402 10.57 -2.36 -23.32
N ASP A 403 11.81 -2.49 -23.78
CA ASP A 403 12.75 -1.36 -23.82
C ASP A 403 12.27 -0.27 -24.78
N GLU A 404 11.62 -0.65 -25.88
CA GLU A 404 11.01 0.27 -26.82
C GLU A 404 9.59 -0.21 -27.19
N PRO A 405 8.52 0.45 -26.68
CA PRO A 405 7.16 0.11 -27.08
C PRO A 405 6.91 0.50 -28.51
N GLU A 406 6.09 -0.27 -29.22
CA GLU A 406 5.58 0.12 -30.52
C GLU A 406 4.66 1.34 -30.38
N THR A 407 4.70 2.22 -31.35
CA THR A 407 3.97 3.48 -31.32
C THR A 407 2.98 3.58 -32.45
N VAL A 408 1.81 4.14 -32.16
CA VAL A 408 0.75 4.44 -33.13
C VAL A 408 0.53 5.94 -33.18
N ASP A 409 0.65 6.56 -34.34
CA ASP A 409 0.17 7.93 -34.52
C ASP A 409 -1.31 7.91 -34.94
N CYS A 410 -2.15 8.57 -34.19
CA CYS A 410 -3.58 8.64 -34.39
C CYS A 410 -4.07 10.04 -34.83
N THR A 411 -3.16 10.87 -35.37
CA THR A 411 -3.45 12.28 -35.75
C THR A 411 -4.67 12.41 -36.62
N ILE A 412 -4.79 11.60 -37.69
CA ILE A 412 -5.92 11.67 -38.63
C ILE A 412 -7.18 11.05 -38.06
N ARG A 413 -7.04 9.87 -37.43
CA ARG A 413 -8.20 9.17 -36.87
C ARG A 413 -8.85 9.94 -35.73
N ASP A 414 -8.06 10.33 -34.69
CA ASP A 414 -8.59 10.96 -33.50
C ASP A 414 -8.78 12.48 -33.69
N GLY A 415 -7.87 13.13 -34.42
CA GLY A 415 -8.04 14.52 -34.82
C GLY A 415 -9.25 14.75 -35.73
N GLY A 416 -9.73 13.71 -36.40
CA GLY A 416 -10.96 13.77 -37.20
C GLY A 416 -12.23 14.16 -36.42
N TYR A 417 -12.26 13.97 -35.13
CA TYR A 417 -13.36 14.49 -34.27
C TYR A 417 -13.44 16.02 -34.30
N LEU A 418 -12.37 16.73 -34.64
CA LEU A 418 -12.34 18.20 -34.67
C LEU A 418 -12.87 18.77 -36.00
N ASN A 419 -12.78 18.00 -37.12
CA ASN A 419 -13.15 18.45 -38.44
C ASN A 419 -14.09 17.48 -39.19
N ASN A 420 -14.71 16.55 -38.49
CA ASN A 420 -15.55 15.49 -39.06
C ASN A 420 -14.82 14.60 -40.08
N TRP A 421 -13.53 14.34 -39.91
CA TRP A 421 -12.63 13.57 -40.81
C TRP A 421 -12.53 14.17 -42.22
N ASN A 422 -12.71 15.49 -42.37
CA ASN A 422 -12.55 16.24 -43.58
C ASN A 422 -11.10 16.69 -43.79
N TYR A 423 -10.17 15.74 -43.80
CA TYR A 423 -8.78 15.99 -44.22
C TYR A 423 -8.64 15.84 -45.74
N THR A 424 -7.83 16.69 -46.34
CA THR A 424 -7.42 16.52 -47.78
C THR A 424 -6.40 15.40 -47.89
N ASP A 425 -6.27 14.85 -49.09
CA ASP A 425 -5.27 13.83 -49.37
C ASP A 425 -3.84 14.34 -49.12
N GLU A 426 -3.57 15.60 -49.48
CA GLU A 426 -2.29 16.25 -49.17
C GLU A 426 -1.99 16.26 -47.65
N GLN A 427 -2.96 16.62 -46.84
CA GLN A 427 -2.80 16.59 -45.36
C GLN A 427 -2.49 15.19 -44.84
N VAL A 428 -3.17 14.17 -45.37
CA VAL A 428 -2.97 12.79 -44.95
C VAL A 428 -1.63 12.24 -45.41
N ILE A 429 -1.23 12.54 -46.66
CA ILE A 429 0.07 12.14 -47.21
C ILE A 429 1.21 12.79 -46.43
N ASP A 430 1.13 14.08 -46.18
CA ASP A 430 2.17 14.78 -45.42
C ASP A 430 2.27 14.29 -43.97
N CYS A 431 1.13 14.00 -43.35
CA CYS A 431 1.11 13.37 -42.02
C CYS A 431 1.75 11.98 -42.05
N TYR A 432 1.40 11.16 -43.03
CA TYR A 432 1.94 9.82 -43.20
C TYR A 432 3.46 9.84 -43.41
N LYS A 433 3.97 10.77 -44.24
CA LYS A 433 5.40 10.99 -44.42
C LYS A 433 6.08 11.38 -43.13
N ALA A 434 5.54 12.38 -42.43
CA ALA A 434 6.10 12.86 -41.17
C ALA A 434 6.20 11.74 -40.11
N VAL A 435 5.13 10.96 -39.97
CA VAL A 435 5.06 9.82 -39.04
C VAL A 435 6.09 8.73 -39.41
N THR A 436 6.21 8.41 -40.71
CA THR A 436 7.18 7.42 -41.19
C THR A 436 8.63 7.82 -40.92
N GLU A 437 9.02 9.05 -41.27
CA GLU A 437 10.39 9.56 -41.09
C GLU A 437 10.79 9.65 -39.64
N THR A 438 9.82 9.89 -38.73
CA THR A 438 10.02 9.89 -37.30
C THR A 438 10.36 8.51 -36.74
N GLY A 439 9.94 7.44 -37.44
CA GLY A 439 10.13 6.05 -37.02
C GLY A 439 9.05 5.54 -36.07
N ILE A 440 7.86 6.10 -36.15
CA ILE A 440 6.64 5.57 -35.55
C ILE A 440 6.21 4.30 -36.32
N ASN A 441 5.75 3.28 -35.60
CA ASN A 441 5.53 1.94 -36.14
C ASN A 441 4.24 1.85 -36.98
N TYR A 442 3.20 2.57 -36.56
CA TYR A 442 1.88 2.53 -37.23
C TYR A 442 1.31 3.93 -37.41
N PHE A 443 0.70 4.14 -38.57
CA PHE A 443 -0.08 5.33 -38.90
C PHE A 443 -1.56 4.99 -38.93
N GLU A 444 -2.35 5.51 -37.99
CA GLU A 444 -3.80 5.29 -37.93
C GLU A 444 -4.53 6.29 -38.83
N ILE A 445 -4.74 5.86 -40.08
CA ILE A 445 -5.22 6.74 -41.16
C ILE A 445 -6.69 7.16 -40.99
N GLY A 446 -7.49 6.44 -40.21
CA GLY A 446 -8.88 6.79 -39.99
C GLY A 446 -9.69 5.67 -39.37
N PHE A 447 -11.01 5.81 -39.42
CA PHE A 447 -11.94 4.72 -39.14
C PHE A 447 -12.26 3.89 -40.36
N ARG A 448 -12.51 2.59 -40.19
CA ARG A 448 -13.25 1.77 -41.10
C ARG A 448 -14.69 1.68 -40.58
N THR A 449 -15.62 2.41 -41.21
CA THR A 449 -17.02 2.45 -40.81
C THR A 449 -17.89 2.29 -42.05
N ASN A 450 -19.02 1.60 -41.94
CA ASN A 450 -19.96 1.47 -43.03
C ASN A 450 -20.71 2.79 -43.29
N LYS A 451 -20.71 3.26 -44.57
CA LYS A 451 -21.33 4.54 -44.96
C LYS A 451 -22.84 4.58 -44.66
N ASP A 452 -23.51 3.45 -44.80
CA ASP A 452 -24.96 3.36 -44.54
C ASP A 452 -25.31 3.46 -43.06
N LEU A 453 -24.38 3.10 -42.17
CA LEU A 453 -24.56 3.15 -40.70
C LEU A 453 -24.15 4.50 -40.12
N LEU A 454 -23.29 5.28 -40.78
CA LEU A 454 -22.81 6.57 -40.27
C LEU A 454 -22.65 7.60 -41.40
N LEU A 455 -23.69 8.41 -41.63
CA LEU A 455 -23.74 9.39 -42.70
C LEU A 455 -23.10 10.73 -42.35
N GLY A 456 -22.69 11.51 -43.35
CA GLY A 456 -22.34 12.93 -43.19
C GLY A 456 -20.94 13.18 -42.62
N LYS A 457 -20.02 12.23 -42.73
CA LYS A 457 -18.63 12.35 -42.33
C LYS A 457 -17.68 12.47 -43.54
N GLY A 458 -16.47 12.97 -43.31
CA GLY A 458 -15.41 12.97 -44.31
C GLY A 458 -14.92 11.55 -44.66
N LYS A 459 -14.20 11.40 -45.76
CA LYS A 459 -13.80 10.09 -46.29
C LYS A 459 -12.93 9.25 -45.34
N TRP A 460 -12.16 9.89 -44.50
CA TRP A 460 -11.29 9.23 -43.50
C TRP A 460 -12.04 8.67 -42.27
N CYS A 461 -13.35 8.89 -42.18
CA CYS A 461 -14.25 8.15 -41.28
C CYS A 461 -14.60 6.77 -41.85
N TYR A 462 -14.46 6.57 -43.15
CA TYR A 462 -14.78 5.33 -43.87
C TYR A 462 -13.52 4.59 -44.33
N SER A 463 -12.47 5.32 -44.68
CA SER A 463 -11.14 4.84 -45.12
C SER A 463 -11.22 3.59 -45.98
N THR A 464 -11.87 3.71 -47.15
CA THR A 464 -12.05 2.60 -48.10
C THR A 464 -10.69 2.14 -48.63
N GLU A 465 -10.63 0.94 -49.24
CA GLU A 465 -9.38 0.46 -49.87
C GLU A 465 -8.90 1.44 -50.93
N ASP A 466 -9.81 2.00 -51.75
CA ASP A 466 -9.45 2.97 -52.83
C ASP A 466 -8.87 4.26 -52.21
N ASP A 467 -9.43 4.77 -51.10
CA ASP A 467 -8.90 5.96 -50.41
C ASP A 467 -7.48 5.71 -49.86
N ILE A 468 -7.24 4.53 -49.28
CA ILE A 468 -5.93 4.16 -48.72
C ILE A 468 -4.93 3.91 -49.84
N ASN A 469 -5.34 3.22 -50.91
CA ASN A 469 -4.49 2.95 -52.07
C ASN A 469 -4.01 4.25 -52.74
N ALA A 470 -4.89 5.25 -52.90
CA ALA A 470 -4.53 6.55 -53.41
C ALA A 470 -3.44 7.28 -52.62
N ILE A 471 -3.33 7.02 -51.31
CA ILE A 471 -2.25 7.53 -50.45
C ILE A 471 -0.96 6.72 -50.64
N VAL A 472 -1.07 5.38 -50.58
CA VAL A 472 0.08 4.46 -50.64
C VAL A 472 0.76 4.48 -51.98
N GLU A 473 0.02 4.68 -53.08
CA GLU A 473 0.57 4.85 -54.46
C GLU A 473 1.49 6.08 -54.55
N GLN A 474 1.19 7.14 -53.81
CA GLN A 474 2.01 8.36 -53.77
C GLN A 474 3.21 8.26 -52.82
N TYR A 475 3.06 7.53 -51.74
CA TYR A 475 4.13 7.33 -50.75
C TYR A 475 3.91 6.04 -49.96
N LYS A 476 4.94 5.18 -49.95
CA LYS A 476 4.93 3.96 -49.17
C LYS A 476 5.80 4.11 -47.92
N GLY A 477 5.19 4.16 -46.76
CA GLY A 477 5.85 4.42 -45.49
C GLY A 477 5.69 3.31 -44.45
N THR A 478 5.49 3.71 -43.19
CA THR A 478 5.26 2.81 -42.09
C THR A 478 3.93 2.04 -42.23
N LYS A 479 3.70 1.05 -41.36
CA LYS A 479 2.48 0.23 -41.40
C LYS A 479 1.22 1.09 -41.21
N ILE A 480 0.17 0.80 -41.97
CA ILE A 480 -1.12 1.50 -41.86
C ILE A 480 -2.05 0.73 -40.94
N CYS A 481 -2.75 1.45 -40.06
CA CYS A 481 -3.84 0.89 -39.32
C CYS A 481 -5.14 1.69 -39.45
N VAL A 482 -6.26 1.01 -39.21
CA VAL A 482 -7.59 1.60 -39.14
C VAL A 482 -8.28 1.21 -37.83
N MET A 483 -9.16 2.07 -37.33
CA MET A 483 -10.01 1.74 -36.19
C MET A 483 -11.39 1.27 -36.64
N ALA A 484 -11.85 0.14 -36.16
CA ALA A 484 -13.15 -0.45 -36.45
C ALA A 484 -13.99 -0.53 -35.17
N LYS A 485 -15.07 0.25 -35.11
CA LYS A 485 -15.94 0.26 -33.91
C LYS A 485 -17.00 -0.84 -34.04
N VAL A 486 -17.07 -1.74 -33.08
CA VAL A 486 -18.11 -2.78 -33.00
C VAL A 486 -19.51 -2.17 -33.11
N GLY A 487 -20.33 -2.72 -34.00
CA GLY A 487 -21.69 -2.23 -34.27
C GLY A 487 -21.82 -1.12 -35.33
N THR A 488 -20.67 -0.62 -35.90
CA THR A 488 -20.68 0.35 -36.99
C THR A 488 -19.99 -0.16 -38.26
N VAL A 489 -19.58 -1.41 -38.23
CA VAL A 489 -18.85 -2.08 -39.30
C VAL A 489 -19.08 -3.58 -39.20
N THR A 490 -19.01 -4.30 -40.29
CA THR A 490 -19.12 -5.76 -40.39
C THR A 490 -17.86 -6.35 -41.03
N ILE A 491 -17.72 -7.67 -41.04
CA ILE A 491 -16.58 -8.31 -41.66
C ILE A 491 -16.57 -8.12 -43.21
N ASP A 492 -17.73 -7.92 -43.80
CA ASP A 492 -17.91 -7.68 -45.25
C ASP A 492 -17.33 -6.31 -45.69
N ASP A 493 -17.07 -5.41 -44.73
CA ASP A 493 -16.39 -4.13 -45.00
C ASP A 493 -14.85 -4.28 -45.09
N PHE A 494 -14.31 -5.52 -44.98
CA PHE A 494 -12.91 -5.85 -45.08
C PHE A 494 -12.67 -6.87 -46.18
N VAL A 495 -11.58 -6.69 -46.92
CA VAL A 495 -11.06 -7.66 -47.88
C VAL A 495 -9.99 -8.53 -47.22
N GLU A 496 -9.54 -9.62 -47.89
CA GLU A 496 -8.37 -10.36 -47.43
C GLU A 496 -7.13 -9.45 -47.35
N LYS A 497 -6.26 -9.66 -46.34
CA LYS A 497 -5.07 -8.83 -46.09
C LYS A 497 -4.15 -8.70 -47.31
N ASN A 498 -4.04 -9.73 -48.13
CA ASN A 498 -3.23 -9.71 -49.37
C ASN A 498 -3.75 -8.72 -50.42
N LEU A 499 -5.00 -8.26 -50.33
CA LEU A 499 -5.65 -7.28 -51.18
C LEU A 499 -5.75 -5.89 -50.52
N SER A 500 -5.22 -5.72 -49.33
CA SER A 500 -5.29 -4.48 -48.54
C SER A 500 -3.92 -3.94 -48.17
N ASN A 501 -3.77 -2.62 -48.20
CA ASN A 501 -2.63 -1.92 -47.62
C ASN A 501 -2.76 -1.67 -46.12
N VAL A 502 -3.88 -2.03 -45.48
CA VAL A 502 -4.04 -2.00 -44.00
C VAL A 502 -3.29 -3.16 -43.37
N ASP A 503 -2.43 -2.90 -42.42
CA ASP A 503 -1.65 -3.93 -41.70
C ASP A 503 -2.30 -4.32 -40.36
N LEU A 504 -2.88 -3.34 -39.66
CA LEU A 504 -3.43 -3.50 -38.32
C LEU A 504 -4.87 -2.99 -38.28
N VAL A 505 -5.79 -3.79 -37.75
CA VAL A 505 -7.15 -3.35 -37.41
C VAL A 505 -7.29 -3.22 -35.91
N ARG A 506 -7.67 -2.05 -35.42
CA ARG A 506 -7.92 -1.77 -34.03
C ARG A 506 -9.42 -1.83 -33.75
N VAL A 507 -9.87 -2.94 -33.20
CA VAL A 507 -11.29 -3.19 -32.89
C VAL A 507 -11.65 -2.45 -31.60
N LEU A 508 -12.55 -1.47 -31.69
CA LEU A 508 -13.01 -0.69 -30.54
C LEU A 508 -14.36 -1.19 -30.03
N LEU A 509 -14.40 -1.62 -28.79
CA LEU A 509 -15.63 -1.80 -28.04
C LEU A 509 -15.85 -0.57 -27.14
N ALA A 510 -16.80 0.29 -27.57
CA ALA A 510 -17.15 1.46 -26.78
C ALA A 510 -18.10 1.06 -25.64
N ARG A 511 -17.94 1.66 -24.47
CA ARG A 511 -18.93 1.56 -23.40
C ARG A 511 -20.18 2.34 -23.81
N CYS A 512 -21.29 1.66 -24.09
CA CYS A 512 -22.50 2.31 -24.57
C CYS A 512 -23.18 3.11 -23.46
N SER A 513 -23.32 4.42 -23.65
CA SER A 513 -24.34 5.20 -22.96
C SER A 513 -25.69 4.87 -23.62
N LYS A 514 -26.57 4.17 -22.92
CA LYS A 514 -27.98 4.16 -23.30
C LYS A 514 -28.51 5.59 -23.14
N HIS A 515 -29.16 6.10 -24.19
CA HIS A 515 -29.76 7.43 -24.18
C HIS A 515 -30.59 7.68 -22.92
N GLU A 516 -30.38 8.87 -22.33
CA GLU A 516 -31.27 9.61 -21.41
C GLU A 516 -31.31 9.29 -19.92
N ASN A 517 -30.53 8.33 -19.36
CA ASN A 517 -30.26 8.32 -17.92
C ASN A 517 -28.81 7.93 -17.67
N ILE A 518 -28.10 8.77 -16.93
CA ILE A 518 -26.66 8.78 -16.66
C ILE A 518 -26.24 7.55 -15.81
N ASN A 519 -26.39 6.35 -16.35
CA ASN A 519 -25.71 5.18 -15.84
C ASN A 519 -24.78 4.66 -16.93
N ILE A 520 -23.47 4.85 -16.74
CA ILE A 520 -22.42 4.21 -17.54
C ILE A 520 -22.66 2.70 -17.42
N SER A 521 -23.16 2.09 -18.50
CA SER A 521 -23.43 0.65 -18.51
C SER A 521 -22.12 -0.14 -18.42
N GLU A 522 -22.12 -1.18 -17.56
CA GLU A 522 -21.01 -2.14 -17.51
C GLU A 522 -20.89 -2.89 -18.87
N TYR A 523 -19.68 -3.39 -19.18
CA TYR A 523 -19.50 -4.31 -20.30
C TYR A 523 -20.28 -5.60 -20.03
N ASN A 524 -21.19 -5.95 -20.93
CA ASN A 524 -21.89 -7.22 -20.80
C ASN A 524 -21.15 -8.33 -21.59
N LYS A 525 -21.45 -9.58 -21.23
CA LYS A 525 -20.79 -10.75 -21.81
C LYS A 525 -21.04 -10.87 -23.33
N GLN A 526 -22.24 -10.50 -23.80
CA GLN A 526 -22.58 -10.62 -25.21
C GLN A 526 -21.80 -9.64 -26.09
N ASP A 527 -21.58 -8.40 -25.63
CA ASP A 527 -20.80 -7.41 -26.35
C ASP A 527 -19.34 -7.85 -26.49
N ILE A 528 -18.77 -8.44 -25.42
CA ILE A 528 -17.39 -8.96 -25.42
C ILE A 528 -17.28 -10.16 -26.36
N ILE A 529 -18.24 -11.10 -26.37
CA ILE A 529 -18.27 -12.25 -27.29
C ILE A 529 -18.38 -11.76 -28.75
N THR A 530 -19.21 -10.75 -29.01
CA THR A 530 -19.35 -10.15 -30.34
C THR A 530 -18.04 -9.54 -30.82
N ALA A 531 -17.34 -8.78 -29.93
CA ALA A 531 -16.04 -8.23 -30.22
C ALA A 531 -14.99 -9.32 -30.46
N LYS A 532 -14.97 -10.38 -29.63
CA LYS A 532 -14.08 -11.54 -29.80
C LYS A 532 -14.28 -12.21 -31.15
N LYS A 533 -15.53 -12.45 -31.54
CA LYS A 533 -15.83 -13.04 -32.87
C LYS A 533 -15.29 -12.16 -33.97
N PHE A 534 -15.56 -10.85 -33.95
CA PHE A 534 -15.08 -9.92 -34.96
C PHE A 534 -13.54 -9.84 -35.03
N CYS A 535 -12.85 -9.90 -33.89
CA CYS A 535 -11.39 -9.99 -33.83
C CYS A 535 -10.88 -11.27 -34.52
N ASN A 536 -11.51 -12.42 -34.27
CA ASN A 536 -11.12 -13.68 -34.90
C ASN A 536 -11.38 -13.67 -36.41
N ASP A 537 -12.54 -13.19 -36.85
CA ASP A 537 -12.88 -13.06 -38.26
C ASP A 537 -11.83 -12.19 -39.01
N LEU A 538 -11.34 -11.10 -38.41
CA LEU A 538 -10.26 -10.25 -38.93
C LEU A 538 -8.90 -10.96 -38.95
N ILE A 539 -8.59 -11.74 -37.93
CA ILE A 539 -7.35 -12.55 -37.84
C ILE A 539 -7.38 -13.61 -38.95
N ASP A 540 -8.53 -14.23 -39.19
CA ASP A 540 -8.71 -15.25 -40.26
C ASP A 540 -8.56 -14.64 -41.67
N LEU A 541 -8.90 -13.34 -41.86
CA LEU A 541 -8.59 -12.58 -43.05
C LEU A 541 -7.10 -12.21 -43.19
N GLY A 542 -6.28 -12.45 -42.15
CA GLY A 542 -4.83 -12.25 -42.17
C GLY A 542 -4.34 -10.92 -41.57
N TYR A 543 -5.18 -10.12 -40.96
CA TYR A 543 -4.79 -8.85 -40.34
C TYR A 543 -4.10 -9.03 -38.99
N GLU A 544 -3.14 -8.15 -38.64
CA GLU A 544 -2.82 -7.89 -37.22
C GLU A 544 -4.03 -7.24 -36.59
N VAL A 545 -4.38 -7.64 -35.35
CA VAL A 545 -5.57 -7.12 -34.66
C VAL A 545 -5.21 -6.64 -33.25
N CYS A 546 -5.69 -5.46 -32.86
CA CYS A 546 -5.73 -5.03 -31.47
C CYS A 546 -7.18 -4.92 -31.01
N PHE A 547 -7.42 -5.23 -29.74
CA PHE A 547 -8.73 -5.04 -29.12
C PHE A 547 -8.69 -3.87 -28.14
N ASN A 548 -9.48 -2.82 -28.41
CA ASN A 548 -9.51 -1.58 -27.64
C ASN A 548 -10.77 -1.53 -26.78
N VAL A 549 -10.60 -1.44 -25.44
CA VAL A 549 -11.69 -1.22 -24.50
C VAL A 549 -11.73 0.24 -24.06
N GLY A 550 -12.90 0.86 -24.24
CA GLY A 550 -13.13 2.26 -23.82
C GLY A 550 -13.24 2.40 -22.30
N CYS A 551 -13.05 3.63 -21.79
CA CYS A 551 -13.18 3.94 -20.35
C CYS A 551 -12.34 3.00 -19.47
N GLY A 552 -11.07 2.80 -19.85
CA GLY A 552 -10.17 1.84 -19.20
C GLY A 552 -9.97 2.08 -17.70
N ASP A 553 -10.08 3.34 -17.25
CA ASP A 553 -10.00 3.77 -15.85
C ASP A 553 -11.21 3.34 -15.01
N LEU A 554 -12.37 3.12 -15.64
CA LEU A 554 -13.63 2.77 -14.99
C LEU A 554 -13.93 1.27 -15.00
N ILE A 555 -13.09 0.44 -15.62
CA ILE A 555 -13.28 -1.01 -15.69
C ILE A 555 -13.03 -1.62 -14.31
N ASP A 556 -14.03 -2.31 -13.78
CA ASP A 556 -13.95 -2.97 -12.47
C ASP A 556 -13.32 -4.38 -12.55
N ASP A 557 -13.12 -5.00 -11.37
CA ASP A 557 -12.50 -6.33 -11.28
C ASP A 557 -13.35 -7.44 -11.92
N LYS A 558 -14.68 -7.27 -12.03
CA LYS A 558 -15.59 -8.26 -12.68
C LYS A 558 -15.47 -8.16 -14.19
N GLU A 559 -15.47 -6.93 -14.70
CA GLU A 559 -15.29 -6.66 -16.13
C GLU A 559 -13.91 -7.10 -16.61
N ILE A 560 -12.84 -6.86 -15.83
CA ILE A 560 -11.49 -7.34 -16.14
C ILE A 560 -11.48 -8.87 -16.27
N LYS A 561 -12.07 -9.58 -15.28
CA LYS A 561 -12.17 -11.04 -15.34
C LYS A 561 -12.92 -11.52 -16.57
N LEU A 562 -14.02 -10.87 -16.91
CA LEU A 562 -14.82 -11.20 -18.08
C LEU A 562 -14.04 -10.99 -19.40
N ILE A 563 -13.40 -9.82 -19.56
CA ILE A 563 -12.59 -9.50 -20.73
C ILE A 563 -11.45 -10.52 -20.89
N ILE A 564 -10.69 -10.76 -19.81
CA ILE A 564 -9.54 -11.66 -19.88
C ILE A 564 -9.96 -13.11 -20.09
N SER A 565 -11.06 -13.59 -19.47
CA SER A 565 -11.54 -14.95 -19.69
C SER A 565 -11.91 -15.22 -21.17
N GLU A 566 -12.32 -14.19 -21.90
CA GLU A 566 -12.68 -14.32 -23.32
C GLU A 566 -11.48 -14.09 -24.27
N PHE A 567 -10.51 -13.24 -23.88
CA PHE A 567 -9.43 -12.82 -24.79
C PHE A 567 -8.05 -13.43 -24.49
N HIS A 568 -7.86 -14.15 -23.40
CA HIS A 568 -6.55 -14.67 -23.00
C HIS A 568 -5.88 -15.61 -24.00
N ASP A 569 -6.66 -16.25 -24.88
CA ASP A 569 -6.26 -17.22 -25.90
C ASP A 569 -6.42 -16.70 -27.36
N VAL A 570 -6.98 -15.50 -27.53
CA VAL A 570 -7.14 -14.87 -28.84
C VAL A 570 -5.80 -14.31 -29.31
N LYS A 571 -5.44 -14.57 -30.58
CA LYS A 571 -4.17 -14.14 -31.16
C LYS A 571 -4.16 -12.66 -31.56
N ILE A 572 -4.72 -11.79 -30.72
CA ILE A 572 -4.58 -10.35 -30.90
C ILE A 572 -3.17 -9.88 -30.52
N LYS A 573 -2.70 -8.85 -31.21
CA LYS A 573 -1.39 -8.24 -30.95
C LYS A 573 -1.32 -7.56 -29.58
N SER A 574 -2.38 -6.84 -29.21
CA SER A 574 -2.48 -6.14 -27.91
C SER A 574 -3.93 -5.87 -27.52
N LEU A 575 -4.19 -5.94 -26.23
CA LEU A 575 -5.41 -5.41 -25.61
C LEU A 575 -5.13 -3.97 -25.17
N TYR A 576 -5.88 -3.01 -25.72
CA TYR A 576 -5.71 -1.60 -25.43
C TYR A 576 -6.64 -1.11 -24.33
N LEU A 577 -6.10 -0.35 -23.39
CA LEU A 577 -6.87 0.45 -22.45
C LEU A 577 -6.97 1.88 -22.96
N ALA A 578 -8.20 2.33 -23.24
CA ALA A 578 -8.41 3.69 -23.72
C ALA A 578 -8.81 4.63 -22.56
N ASP A 579 -8.09 5.72 -22.40
CA ASP A 579 -8.34 6.81 -21.46
C ASP A 579 -9.47 7.75 -21.96
N THR A 580 -10.62 7.16 -22.26
CA THR A 580 -11.72 7.82 -23.01
C THR A 580 -12.16 9.18 -22.46
N TYR A 581 -12.13 9.33 -21.13
CA TYR A 581 -12.52 10.57 -20.44
C TYR A 581 -11.33 11.31 -19.81
N GLY A 582 -10.10 10.84 -20.01
CA GLY A 582 -8.91 11.40 -19.39
C GLY A 582 -8.83 11.17 -17.87
N GLY A 583 -9.51 10.14 -17.37
CA GLY A 583 -9.58 9.80 -15.94
C GLY A 583 -8.36 9.08 -15.39
N PHE A 584 -7.51 8.56 -16.25
CA PHE A 584 -6.24 7.98 -15.83
C PHE A 584 -5.28 9.05 -15.30
N ASN A 585 -4.46 8.66 -14.33
CA ASN A 585 -3.41 9.50 -13.71
C ASN A 585 -2.26 8.63 -13.20
N SER A 586 -1.21 9.25 -12.69
CA SER A 586 -0.02 8.57 -12.18
C SER A 586 -0.28 7.53 -11.09
N LYS A 587 -1.42 7.61 -10.38
CA LYS A 587 -1.77 6.71 -9.27
C LYS A 587 -2.60 5.51 -9.72
N ASN A 588 -3.54 5.71 -10.65
CA ASN A 588 -4.47 4.64 -11.04
C ASN A 588 -3.98 3.81 -12.24
N ILE A 589 -3.10 4.32 -13.10
CA ILE A 589 -2.49 3.56 -14.20
C ILE A 589 -1.81 2.28 -13.68
N PRO A 590 -0.86 2.34 -12.72
CA PRO A 590 -0.22 1.14 -12.18
C PRO A 590 -1.23 0.14 -11.63
N THR A 591 -2.18 0.62 -10.82
CA THR A 591 -3.20 -0.22 -10.19
C THR A 591 -4.05 -0.95 -11.22
N GLN A 592 -4.48 -0.26 -12.27
CA GLN A 592 -5.34 -0.86 -13.30
C GLN A 592 -4.57 -1.87 -14.14
N LEU A 593 -3.36 -1.54 -14.61
CA LEU A 593 -2.49 -2.46 -15.35
C LEU A 593 -2.19 -3.73 -14.55
N HIS A 594 -1.90 -3.59 -13.24
CA HIS A 594 -1.64 -4.73 -12.37
C HIS A 594 -2.85 -5.66 -12.21
N LYS A 595 -4.08 -5.12 -12.20
CA LYS A 595 -5.29 -5.95 -12.19
C LYS A 595 -5.39 -6.81 -13.45
N PHE A 596 -5.14 -6.22 -14.62
CA PHE A 596 -5.12 -6.93 -15.90
C PHE A 596 -4.03 -8.01 -15.91
N TYR A 597 -2.79 -7.68 -15.54
CA TYR A 597 -1.68 -8.66 -15.52
C TYR A 597 -1.90 -9.78 -14.52
N ARG A 598 -2.48 -9.49 -13.35
CA ARG A 598 -2.84 -10.51 -12.37
C ARG A 598 -3.88 -11.50 -12.92
N GLU A 599 -4.83 -10.99 -13.66
CA GLU A 599 -5.86 -11.84 -14.28
C GLU A 599 -5.27 -12.68 -15.42
N LEU A 600 -4.48 -12.08 -16.32
CA LEU A 600 -3.77 -12.78 -17.40
C LEU A 600 -2.87 -13.92 -16.87
N LYS A 601 -2.21 -13.70 -15.74
CA LYS A 601 -1.35 -14.73 -15.12
C LYS A 601 -2.11 -16.01 -14.76
N LYS A 602 -3.40 -15.93 -14.39
CA LYS A 602 -4.21 -17.11 -14.07
C LYS A 602 -4.39 -18.06 -15.27
N TYR A 603 -4.31 -17.51 -16.46
CA TYR A 603 -4.43 -18.23 -17.74
C TYR A 603 -3.07 -18.53 -18.37
N ASN A 604 -1.95 -18.21 -17.72
CA ASN A 604 -0.60 -18.27 -18.28
C ASN A 604 -0.49 -17.51 -19.62
N SER A 605 -1.30 -16.46 -19.81
CA SER A 605 -1.36 -15.70 -21.06
C SER A 605 -0.27 -14.62 -21.12
N ASN A 606 0.39 -14.54 -22.29
CA ASN A 606 1.38 -13.50 -22.63
C ASN A 606 0.78 -12.34 -23.41
N LEU A 607 -0.54 -12.19 -23.42
CA LEU A 607 -1.23 -11.11 -24.11
C LEU A 607 -0.67 -9.75 -23.71
N ASN A 608 -0.26 -8.96 -24.68
CA ASN A 608 0.29 -7.62 -24.50
C ASN A 608 -0.80 -6.60 -24.14
N ILE A 609 -0.43 -5.54 -23.43
CA ILE A 609 -1.33 -4.41 -23.16
C ILE A 609 -0.79 -3.16 -23.85
N GLY A 610 -1.67 -2.46 -24.57
CA GLY A 610 -1.44 -1.13 -25.15
C GLY A 610 -2.20 -0.06 -24.38
N PHE A 611 -1.84 1.21 -24.59
CA PHE A 611 -2.45 2.34 -23.89
C PHE A 611 -2.71 3.52 -24.82
N HIS A 612 -3.97 3.95 -24.90
CA HIS A 612 -4.38 5.17 -25.59
C HIS A 612 -4.63 6.28 -24.59
N ILE A 613 -3.93 7.41 -24.74
CA ILE A 613 -3.75 8.43 -23.70
C ILE A 613 -4.43 9.74 -24.09
N HIS A 614 -5.38 10.20 -23.24
CA HIS A 614 -5.85 11.58 -23.25
C HIS A 614 -5.09 12.45 -22.24
N SER A 615 -4.86 13.72 -22.61
CA SER A 615 -4.00 14.67 -21.85
C SER A 615 -4.81 15.81 -21.25
N ASN A 616 -5.92 15.50 -20.55
CA ASN A 616 -6.85 16.50 -20.02
C ASN A 616 -6.20 17.50 -19.05
N ASN A 617 -5.16 17.06 -18.35
CA ASN A 617 -4.41 17.89 -17.40
C ASN A 617 -3.02 18.29 -17.90
N GLY A 618 -2.72 18.12 -19.19
CA GLY A 618 -1.38 18.33 -19.74
C GLY A 618 -0.37 17.24 -19.37
N ASP A 619 -0.82 16.10 -18.84
CA ASP A 619 -0.04 15.02 -18.22
C ASP A 619 0.19 13.80 -19.15
N GLY A 620 -0.08 13.95 -20.46
CA GLY A 620 -0.02 12.84 -21.41
C GLY A 620 1.32 12.13 -21.44
N LEU A 621 2.44 12.87 -21.43
CA LEU A 621 3.78 12.30 -21.43
C LEU A 621 4.10 11.54 -20.12
N GLU A 622 3.67 12.07 -18.97
CA GLU A 622 3.84 11.39 -17.68
C GLU A 622 3.06 10.07 -17.67
N LYS A 623 1.80 10.08 -18.10
CA LYS A 623 0.98 8.87 -18.24
C LYS A 623 1.65 7.83 -19.13
N ALA A 624 2.22 8.25 -20.28
CA ALA A 624 2.93 7.36 -21.19
C ALA A 624 4.16 6.71 -20.53
N LYS A 625 5.00 7.50 -19.85
CA LYS A 625 6.17 7.01 -19.13
C LYS A 625 5.79 5.96 -18.08
N ILE A 626 4.73 6.23 -17.33
CA ILE A 626 4.23 5.30 -16.30
C ILE A 626 3.70 4.01 -16.96
N ALA A 627 2.89 4.11 -18.02
CA ALA A 627 2.34 2.95 -18.70
C ALA A 627 3.46 2.05 -19.28
N ILE A 628 4.47 2.64 -19.92
CA ILE A 628 5.65 1.95 -20.46
C ILE A 628 6.43 1.27 -19.32
N PHE A 629 6.71 1.99 -18.24
CA PHE A 629 7.40 1.44 -17.07
C PHE A 629 6.69 0.22 -16.48
N HIS A 630 5.36 0.23 -16.55
CA HIS A 630 4.51 -0.88 -16.06
C HIS A 630 4.18 -1.93 -17.15
N GLY A 631 4.94 -1.96 -18.25
CA GLY A 631 4.93 -3.07 -19.21
C GLY A 631 3.95 -2.91 -20.38
N CYS A 632 3.43 -1.71 -20.63
CA CYS A 632 2.68 -1.48 -21.86
C CYS A 632 3.61 -1.57 -23.08
N SER A 633 3.23 -2.39 -24.04
CA SER A 633 4.01 -2.68 -25.23
C SER A 633 3.67 -1.80 -26.45
N MET A 634 2.56 -1.06 -26.38
CA MET A 634 2.11 -0.16 -27.44
C MET A 634 1.55 1.14 -26.83
N ILE A 635 1.88 2.29 -27.45
CA ILE A 635 1.45 3.63 -26.99
C ILE A 635 0.96 4.45 -28.19
N ASP A 636 -0.16 5.16 -27.99
CA ASP A 636 -0.70 6.08 -28.98
C ASP A 636 -0.24 7.52 -28.74
N SER A 637 -0.02 8.26 -29.82
CA SER A 637 0.21 9.72 -29.80
C SER A 637 -0.46 10.40 -30.99
N SER A 638 -0.54 11.72 -31.00
CA SER A 638 -0.96 12.50 -32.14
C SER A 638 -0.18 13.82 -32.23
N ILE A 639 0.06 14.31 -33.45
CA ILE A 639 0.79 15.56 -33.66
C ILE A 639 -0.02 16.71 -33.02
N ASN A 640 0.65 17.54 -32.24
CA ASN A 640 0.05 18.59 -31.41
C ASN A 640 -1.04 18.11 -30.44
N GLY A 641 -1.11 16.80 -30.17
CA GLY A 641 -2.16 16.22 -29.35
C GLY A 641 -3.55 16.30 -30.00
N LEU A 642 -3.62 16.40 -31.35
CA LEU A 642 -4.92 16.44 -32.06
C LEU A 642 -5.77 15.25 -31.67
N GLY A 643 -6.98 15.53 -31.18
CA GLY A 643 -7.89 14.51 -30.70
C GLY A 643 -9.10 15.10 -30.00
N ARG A 644 -9.94 14.22 -29.47
CA ARG A 644 -11.16 14.60 -28.77
C ARG A 644 -10.82 15.24 -27.40
N GLY A 645 -11.67 16.20 -26.95
CA GLY A 645 -11.53 16.85 -25.63
C GLY A 645 -10.30 17.76 -25.55
N ALA A 646 -9.49 17.60 -24.52
CA ALA A 646 -8.24 18.35 -24.35
C ALA A 646 -7.06 17.82 -25.18
N GLY A 647 -7.32 16.76 -25.94
CA GLY A 647 -6.33 16.13 -26.84
C GLY A 647 -5.60 14.94 -26.22
N ASN A 648 -4.67 14.40 -27.01
CA ASN A 648 -3.91 13.19 -26.73
C ASN A 648 -2.49 13.47 -26.23
N LEU A 649 -1.72 12.43 -25.98
CA LEU A 649 -0.27 12.52 -25.88
C LEU A 649 0.29 13.17 -27.16
N LYS A 650 1.07 14.25 -27.01
CA LYS A 650 1.67 14.93 -28.17
C LYS A 650 2.82 14.13 -28.73
N THR A 651 2.78 13.84 -30.06
CA THR A 651 3.83 13.11 -30.77
C THR A 651 5.18 13.80 -30.62
N GLU A 652 5.26 15.11 -30.73
CA GLU A 652 6.49 15.88 -30.55
C GLU A 652 7.10 15.73 -29.14
N GLN A 653 6.28 15.71 -28.09
CA GLN A 653 6.77 15.46 -26.72
C GLN A 653 7.30 14.05 -26.56
N TYR A 654 6.60 13.07 -27.13
CA TYR A 654 7.03 11.67 -27.08
C TYR A 654 8.33 11.45 -27.85
N ILE A 655 8.52 12.09 -28.99
CA ILE A 655 9.75 12.05 -29.79
C ILE A 655 10.92 12.70 -29.02
N CYS A 656 10.71 13.84 -28.38
CA CYS A 656 11.70 14.45 -27.48
C CYS A 656 12.12 13.48 -26.39
N TYR A 657 11.17 12.84 -25.72
CA TYR A 657 11.47 11.84 -24.68
C TYR A 657 12.24 10.62 -25.23
N LYS A 658 11.84 10.12 -26.39
CA LYS A 658 12.43 8.89 -26.98
C LYS A 658 13.82 9.13 -27.59
N TYR A 659 14.07 10.28 -28.17
CA TYR A 659 15.25 10.55 -28.99
C TYR A 659 16.10 11.75 -28.50
N GLY A 660 15.68 12.53 -27.51
CA GLY A 660 16.31 13.80 -27.13
C GLY A 660 17.81 13.73 -26.88
N ASN A 661 18.30 12.63 -26.33
CA ASN A 661 19.72 12.37 -26.09
C ASN A 661 20.44 11.57 -27.20
N LYS A 662 19.78 11.35 -28.34
CA LYS A 662 20.34 10.54 -29.44
C LYS A 662 20.81 11.43 -30.60
N ILE A 663 21.88 11.00 -31.29
CA ILE A 663 22.51 11.73 -32.41
C ILE A 663 21.51 12.10 -33.50
N ASN A 664 20.51 11.25 -33.76
CA ASN A 664 19.51 11.43 -34.81
C ASN A 664 18.24 12.19 -34.35
N PHE A 665 18.26 12.84 -33.18
CA PHE A 665 17.07 13.53 -32.64
C PHE A 665 16.53 14.58 -33.63
N LYS A 666 17.41 15.41 -34.19
CA LYS A 666 17.05 16.40 -35.23
C LYS A 666 16.25 15.81 -36.37
N ASP A 667 16.72 14.69 -36.93
CA ASP A 667 16.08 14.02 -38.05
C ASP A 667 14.71 13.45 -37.68
N LYS A 668 14.54 13.03 -36.43
CA LYS A 668 13.29 12.47 -35.93
C LYS A 668 12.24 13.52 -35.63
N ILE A 669 12.61 14.70 -35.11
CA ILE A 669 11.64 15.73 -34.74
C ILE A 669 11.26 16.67 -35.88
N LYS A 670 12.16 16.91 -36.83
CA LYS A 670 11.97 17.82 -37.97
C LYS A 670 10.72 17.50 -38.80
N PRO A 671 10.43 16.25 -39.21
CA PRO A 671 9.23 15.94 -39.97
C PRO A 671 7.92 16.33 -39.28
N ILE A 672 7.85 16.11 -37.95
CA ILE A 672 6.66 16.48 -37.14
C ILE A 672 6.47 17.98 -37.16
N ILE A 673 7.54 18.74 -36.97
CA ILE A 673 7.48 20.21 -36.95
C ILE A 673 7.09 20.76 -38.32
N THR A 674 7.59 20.12 -39.43
CA THR A 674 7.23 20.48 -40.77
C THR A 674 5.74 20.32 -41.05
N PHE A 675 5.17 19.19 -40.64
CA PHE A 675 3.74 18.97 -40.74
C PHE A 675 2.93 19.96 -39.91
N PHE A 676 3.39 20.20 -38.67
CA PHE A 676 2.75 21.15 -37.75
C PHE A 676 2.67 22.56 -38.38
N ASP A 677 3.80 23.10 -38.85
CA ASP A 677 3.88 24.44 -39.44
C ASP A 677 3.04 24.56 -40.71
N LYS A 678 3.01 23.53 -41.57
CA LYS A 678 2.26 23.55 -42.81
C LYS A 678 0.74 23.45 -42.62
N HIS A 679 0.27 22.56 -41.73
CA HIS A 679 -1.12 22.13 -41.70
C HIS A 679 -1.87 22.48 -40.38
N ILE A 680 -1.17 22.79 -39.30
CA ILE A 680 -1.81 23.07 -38.02
C ILE A 680 -1.72 24.57 -37.68
N LEU A 681 -0.51 25.12 -37.61
CA LEU A 681 -0.30 26.49 -37.19
C LEU A 681 1.02 27.05 -37.76
N THR A 682 0.94 27.94 -38.75
CA THR A 682 2.14 28.60 -39.27
C THR A 682 2.80 29.50 -38.25
N LYS A 683 4.11 29.71 -38.34
CA LYS A 683 4.88 30.63 -37.54
C LYS A 683 4.30 32.03 -37.51
N LYS A 684 3.81 32.55 -38.67
CA LYS A 684 3.14 33.85 -38.75
C LYS A 684 1.86 33.85 -37.93
N GLN A 685 0.99 32.88 -38.06
CA GLN A 685 -0.24 32.74 -37.28
C GLN A 685 0.03 32.58 -35.77
N TYR A 686 1.13 31.88 -35.41
CA TYR A 686 1.56 31.74 -34.02
C TYR A 686 1.85 33.14 -33.41
N ASN A 687 2.63 33.97 -34.09
CA ASN A 687 2.97 35.31 -33.62
C ASN A 687 1.77 36.26 -33.58
N GLU A 688 0.89 36.21 -34.60
CA GLU A 688 -0.31 37.04 -34.66
C GLU A 688 -1.30 36.69 -33.53
N LYS A 689 -1.48 35.43 -33.21
CA LYS A 689 -2.42 34.91 -32.21
C LYS A 689 -1.85 34.89 -30.79
N LYS A 690 -0.57 35.20 -30.58
CA LYS A 690 0.15 35.14 -29.30
C LYS A 690 -0.05 33.82 -28.56
N ILE A 691 0.07 32.72 -29.25
CA ILE A 691 -0.09 31.37 -28.70
C ILE A 691 1.15 31.00 -27.87
N GLN A 692 0.97 30.46 -26.68
CA GLN A 692 2.06 30.22 -25.72
C GLN A 692 2.84 28.91 -25.94
N HIS A 693 2.32 27.95 -26.73
CA HIS A 693 2.90 26.61 -26.84
C HIS A 693 3.25 26.28 -28.30
N HIS A 694 4.50 26.57 -28.70
CA HIS A 694 5.04 26.10 -29.98
C HIS A 694 5.92 24.87 -29.76
N PRO A 695 5.94 23.88 -30.67
CA PRO A 695 6.78 22.67 -30.57
C PRO A 695 8.28 22.95 -30.38
N TYR A 696 8.79 24.11 -30.81
CA TYR A 696 10.19 24.48 -30.59
C TYR A 696 10.55 24.56 -29.09
N TYR A 697 9.60 24.90 -28.20
CA TYR A 697 9.85 24.89 -26.77
C TYR A 697 10.04 23.48 -26.21
N ASN A 698 9.43 22.44 -26.82
CA ASN A 698 9.69 21.06 -26.43
C ASN A 698 11.14 20.67 -26.77
N ILE A 699 11.62 21.08 -27.95
CA ILE A 699 13.02 20.86 -28.38
C ILE A 699 13.98 21.61 -27.46
N ALA A 700 13.72 22.88 -27.20
CA ALA A 700 14.55 23.70 -26.32
C ALA A 700 14.63 23.14 -24.89
N GLY A 701 13.52 22.65 -24.36
CA GLY A 701 13.48 21.98 -23.05
C GLY A 701 14.36 20.73 -23.01
N GLU A 702 14.27 19.88 -24.03
CA GLU A 702 15.10 18.66 -24.14
C GLU A 702 16.59 18.99 -24.25
N LEU A 703 16.93 20.01 -25.06
CA LEU A 703 18.32 20.47 -25.28
C LEU A 703 18.83 21.41 -24.17
N SER A 704 18.01 21.73 -23.16
CA SER A 704 18.33 22.71 -22.10
C SER A 704 18.74 24.09 -22.62
N LEU A 705 18.12 24.54 -23.71
CA LEU A 705 18.33 25.88 -24.27
C LEU A 705 17.48 26.94 -23.58
N HIS A 706 18.01 28.15 -23.45
CA HIS A 706 17.27 29.25 -22.85
C HIS A 706 16.04 29.61 -23.70
N PRO A 707 14.81 29.73 -23.13
CA PRO A 707 13.56 29.95 -23.87
C PRO A 707 13.57 31.20 -24.76
N ASN A 708 14.35 32.24 -24.42
CA ASN A 708 14.44 33.46 -25.21
C ASN A 708 15.06 33.26 -26.61
N TYR A 709 15.89 32.22 -26.78
CA TYR A 709 16.36 31.88 -28.14
C TYR A 709 15.21 31.43 -29.02
N ILE A 710 14.29 30.65 -28.47
CA ILE A 710 13.09 30.20 -29.19
C ILE A 710 12.16 31.38 -29.50
N LEU A 711 11.99 32.30 -28.52
CA LEU A 711 11.18 33.49 -28.73
C LEU A 711 11.76 34.39 -29.86
N GLU A 712 13.08 34.55 -29.93
CA GLU A 712 13.76 35.31 -30.99
C GLU A 712 13.64 34.62 -32.35
N ILE A 713 13.86 33.31 -32.44
CA ILE A 713 13.67 32.52 -33.65
C ILE A 713 12.21 32.64 -34.15
N LEU A 714 11.23 32.46 -33.27
CA LEU A 714 9.81 32.59 -33.64
C LEU A 714 9.41 34.00 -34.04
N SER A 715 10.03 35.03 -33.49
CA SER A 715 9.74 36.41 -33.86
C SER A 715 10.23 36.79 -35.26
N ASN A 716 11.24 36.10 -35.77
CA ASN A 716 11.73 36.29 -37.13
C ASN A 716 10.91 35.51 -38.15
N VAL A 717 9.86 36.12 -38.71
CA VAL A 717 8.92 35.45 -39.66
C VAL A 717 9.49 35.22 -41.03
N ASP A 718 10.65 35.78 -41.34
CA ASP A 718 11.28 35.69 -42.65
C ASP A 718 12.16 34.45 -42.85
N THR A 719 12.53 33.80 -41.74
CA THR A 719 13.29 32.55 -41.78
C THR A 719 12.40 31.33 -42.06
N SER A 720 12.93 30.43 -42.87
CA SER A 720 12.27 29.15 -43.18
C SER A 720 12.34 28.22 -41.96
N LEU A 721 11.44 27.25 -41.93
CA LEU A 721 11.42 26.19 -40.89
C LEU A 721 12.76 25.44 -40.77
N ASN A 722 13.41 25.17 -41.95
CA ASN A 722 14.70 24.50 -41.95
C ASN A 722 15.80 25.31 -41.29
N GLU A 723 15.83 26.61 -41.58
CA GLU A 723 16.78 27.55 -40.96
C GLU A 723 16.56 27.65 -39.47
N ASP A 724 15.30 27.68 -38.99
CA ASP A 724 14.97 27.72 -37.60
C ASP A 724 15.42 26.46 -36.84
N ILE A 725 15.09 25.28 -37.35
CA ILE A 725 15.52 24.00 -36.78
C ILE A 725 17.04 23.91 -36.74
N ASP A 726 17.71 24.25 -37.89
CA ASP A 726 19.16 24.26 -37.94
C ASP A 726 19.78 25.21 -36.90
N MET A 727 19.18 26.40 -36.71
CA MET A 727 19.62 27.35 -35.71
C MET A 727 19.48 26.83 -34.27
N ILE A 728 18.36 26.16 -33.94
CA ILE A 728 18.14 25.55 -32.62
C ILE A 728 19.25 24.52 -32.30
N PHE A 729 19.58 23.66 -33.25
CA PHE A 729 20.63 22.67 -33.05
C PHE A 729 22.05 23.23 -33.11
N LYS A 730 22.30 24.33 -33.86
CA LYS A 730 23.57 25.10 -33.77
C LYS A 730 23.74 25.74 -32.39
N LEU A 731 22.68 26.32 -31.84
CA LEU A 731 22.67 26.88 -30.49
C LEU A 731 23.00 25.82 -29.42
N ASP A 732 22.39 24.63 -29.50
CA ASP A 732 22.68 23.54 -28.59
C ASP A 732 24.16 23.12 -28.66
N LYS A 733 24.67 22.89 -29.87
CA LYS A 733 26.07 22.54 -30.08
C LYS A 733 27.00 23.58 -29.46
N TYR A 734 26.82 24.87 -29.80
CA TYR A 734 27.63 25.96 -29.29
C TYR A 734 27.56 26.10 -27.77
N THR A 735 26.36 26.11 -27.19
CA THR A 735 26.17 26.29 -25.75
C THR A 735 26.71 25.10 -24.94
N SER A 736 26.65 23.90 -25.49
CA SER A 736 27.19 22.68 -24.88
C SER A 736 28.72 22.66 -24.91
N GLU A 737 29.33 22.96 -26.09
CA GLU A 737 30.79 22.98 -26.25
C GLU A 737 31.45 24.09 -25.44
N ASN A 738 30.81 25.24 -25.25
CA ASN A 738 31.34 26.38 -24.49
C ASN A 738 30.83 26.47 -23.04
N ASN A 739 30.05 25.50 -22.60
CA ASN A 739 29.47 25.44 -21.25
C ASN A 739 28.72 26.74 -20.84
N CYS A 740 28.00 27.36 -21.81
CA CYS A 740 27.30 28.63 -21.60
C CYS A 740 25.79 28.47 -21.86
N ARG A 741 25.02 28.26 -20.81
CA ARG A 741 23.54 28.08 -20.89
C ARG A 741 22.74 29.36 -20.70
N ASN A 742 23.39 30.51 -20.43
CA ASN A 742 22.73 31.80 -20.31
C ASN A 742 22.33 32.34 -21.69
N TYR A 743 21.24 33.12 -21.73
CA TYR A 743 20.83 33.78 -22.96
C TYR A 743 21.78 34.90 -23.34
N ASP A 744 22.29 34.86 -24.58
CA ASP A 744 23.04 35.92 -25.22
C ASP A 744 22.29 36.36 -26.52
N LYS A 745 21.71 37.57 -26.51
CA LYS A 745 20.93 38.09 -27.62
C LYS A 745 21.72 38.24 -28.93
N ASN A 746 23.05 38.25 -28.91
CA ASN A 746 23.89 38.38 -30.08
C ASN A 746 24.29 36.98 -30.65
N LEU A 747 24.06 35.90 -29.92
CA LEU A 747 24.53 34.59 -30.28
C LEU A 747 23.87 34.07 -31.57
N ILE A 748 22.57 34.31 -31.74
CA ILE A 748 21.87 33.92 -33.00
C ILE A 748 22.52 34.63 -34.21
N LYS A 749 22.76 35.95 -34.14
CA LYS A 749 23.41 36.68 -35.19
C LYS A 749 24.84 36.19 -35.46
N PHE A 750 25.58 35.86 -34.40
CA PHE A 750 26.90 35.28 -34.52
C PHE A 750 26.92 33.91 -35.22
N LEU A 751 25.95 33.06 -34.99
CA LEU A 751 25.85 31.76 -35.61
C LEU A 751 25.24 31.74 -37.01
N GLN A 752 24.65 32.88 -37.45
CA GLN A 752 24.16 33.10 -38.82
C GLN A 752 25.29 33.46 -39.80
N ASN A 753 26.32 34.16 -39.29
CA ASN A 753 27.52 34.50 -40.05
C ASN A 753 28.55 33.38 -40.00
#